data_ed05535e25e4711c060a1eb1f193dc42
#
_entry.id   ed05535e25e4711c060a1eb1f193dc42
#
_cell.length_a   1.000
_cell.length_b   1.000
_cell.length_c   1.000
_cell.angle_alpha   90.00
_cell.angle_beta   90.00
_cell.angle_gamma   90.00
#
_symmetry.space_group_name_H-M   'P 1'
#
loop_
_entity.id
_entity.type
_entity.pdbx_description
1 polymer ?
#
loop_
_entity_poly.entity_id
_entity_poly.type
_entity_poly.pdbx_seq_one_letter_code
_entity_poly.pdbx_strand_id
1 'polypeptide(L)'
;VAKSYRFADFTLLVNQTLSKSGVELTIEPQVLTVLVYLIENNDRYISTQELHDALWQGRVVSDTAIRRAVGKLRVILGDDAKEPNFIKSVSKRGYRFVAELSANETVDLKADEFAISATEINHNRGRLYFIVSAIFISCCLLYYFFWNQPSFTPRLLSEKIDFPGDKVALSSSIDGSQIVFASQVHQVDGYQLFKYLPANNTLQQLTTNQHNVVSSAIINNDSQLVFVDFILGQCSIKILQLDKGNINKIKVLVDGFYLISDVVAIAGEAGFYFNGLKESNGNTQLYYYDTALQTVIPISKEFIVGEHTYKTAVSPNAELLATITLHDVNNQHEIRIKDRHSQSVLKRYYHPSSIYDIEWLDAHTLVILDSIAMTSINLASGEKKQLLNKHNITEISVGKKRGLIALQNEISSGYFTEYNIEQSQLVNAKIIDSSKSVLQIRYIGSGESYLLYKKNHDQYDVILKENNQEKILFSSTKKLRIIDFNLAEQQLLLKLDNRYLLVDIKSSEKIYITQPDQFISDTANFSSDNDFILYAEKSRQGWRIIQYEIKTGLKSELFQGFKIIKPRPEGYILIDEDDGVVQYDKATEQFKKLDIELLKELNSQWVLLDKDLYWMSFDLGNKYLNKFDILTEKLQRFTVDSTLSDLNFDLNNTGTKVVVKVGAHKNTEIVSLPSCCF
;
A
#
# COMPACT_ATOMS: atom_id res chain seq x y z
N VAL A 1 10.44 34.24 -27.16
CA VAL A 1 10.69 33.54 -28.43
C VAL A 1 10.94 32.07 -28.13
N ALA A 2 10.04 31.18 -28.55
CA ALA A 2 10.23 29.76 -28.38
C ALA A 2 11.21 29.25 -29.45
N LYS A 3 12.28 28.59 -28.99
CA LYS A 3 13.28 27.99 -29.88
C LYS A 3 12.69 26.74 -30.51
N SER A 4 12.79 26.57 -31.82
CA SER A 4 12.28 25.40 -32.54
C SER A 4 13.35 24.75 -33.40
N TYR A 5 13.28 23.43 -33.54
CA TYR A 5 14.17 22.65 -34.43
C TYR A 5 13.34 21.79 -35.36
N ARG A 6 13.76 21.72 -36.64
CA ARG A 6 13.16 20.83 -37.63
C ARG A 6 14.21 19.83 -38.12
N PHE A 7 13.83 18.56 -38.17
CA PHE A 7 14.68 17.49 -38.71
C PHE A 7 13.80 16.37 -39.28
N ALA A 8 14.11 15.95 -40.49
CA ALA A 8 13.24 15.04 -41.26
C ALA A 8 11.75 15.52 -41.18
N ASP A 9 10.82 14.65 -40.79
CA ASP A 9 9.40 14.97 -40.67
C ASP A 9 9.02 15.53 -39.30
N PHE A 10 10.00 15.78 -38.41
CA PHE A 10 9.77 16.22 -37.05
C PHE A 10 9.96 17.72 -36.85
N THR A 11 9.10 18.31 -36.05
CA THR A 11 9.23 19.67 -35.53
C THR A 11 9.22 19.62 -34.01
N LEU A 12 10.29 20.12 -33.39
CA LEU A 12 10.47 20.19 -31.95
C LEU A 12 10.36 21.63 -31.49
N LEU A 13 9.39 21.93 -30.62
CA LEU A 13 9.32 23.17 -29.84
C LEU A 13 9.99 22.93 -28.51
N VAL A 14 11.09 23.65 -28.24
CA VAL A 14 11.89 23.41 -27.00
C VAL A 14 11.05 23.59 -25.78
N ASN A 15 11.09 22.58 -24.88
CA ASN A 15 10.33 22.49 -23.64
C ASN A 15 8.79 22.46 -23.77
N GLN A 16 8.25 22.19 -24.95
CA GLN A 16 6.82 22.13 -25.17
C GLN A 16 6.40 20.81 -25.82
N THR A 17 6.60 20.65 -27.12
CA THR A 17 6.05 19.55 -27.90
C THR A 17 6.97 19.03 -28.99
N LEU A 18 6.83 17.78 -29.37
CA LEU A 18 7.38 17.16 -30.56
C LEU A 18 6.23 16.77 -31.47
N SER A 19 6.26 17.20 -32.73
CA SER A 19 5.29 16.81 -33.74
C SER A 19 5.96 16.12 -34.94
N LYS A 20 5.24 15.19 -35.57
CA LYS A 20 5.66 14.52 -36.81
C LYS A 20 4.65 14.85 -37.90
N SER A 21 5.09 15.42 -39.01
CA SER A 21 4.21 15.85 -40.12
C SER A 21 3.01 16.69 -39.66
N GLY A 22 3.20 17.55 -38.63
CA GLY A 22 2.16 18.41 -38.08
C GLY A 22 1.26 17.76 -37.01
N VAL A 23 1.43 16.46 -36.73
CA VAL A 23 0.68 15.76 -35.66
C VAL A 23 1.54 15.70 -34.40
N GLU A 24 0.99 16.18 -33.29
CA GLU A 24 1.66 16.17 -31.99
C GLU A 24 1.83 14.75 -31.45
N LEU A 25 3.06 14.44 -31.01
CA LEU A 25 3.40 13.14 -30.44
C LEU A 25 3.39 13.21 -28.91
N THR A 26 2.80 12.22 -28.26
CA THR A 26 2.89 12.09 -26.81
C THR A 26 4.28 11.60 -26.42
N ILE A 27 5.05 12.44 -25.75
CA ILE A 27 6.41 12.16 -25.28
C ILE A 27 6.55 12.49 -23.80
N GLU A 28 7.21 11.61 -23.04
CA GLU A 28 7.47 11.86 -21.62
C GLU A 28 8.41 13.07 -21.46
N PRO A 29 8.17 14.00 -20.49
CA PRO A 29 8.98 15.21 -20.33
C PRO A 29 10.48 14.93 -20.23
N GLN A 30 10.88 13.87 -19.52
CA GLN A 30 12.28 13.49 -19.37
C GLN A 30 12.92 13.01 -20.69
N VAL A 31 12.14 12.31 -21.52
CA VAL A 31 12.60 11.83 -22.84
C VAL A 31 12.74 13.00 -23.81
N LEU A 32 11.82 13.98 -23.74
CA LEU A 32 11.87 15.21 -24.51
C LEU A 32 13.12 16.04 -24.14
N THR A 33 13.43 16.17 -22.85
CA THR A 33 14.61 16.87 -22.36
C THR A 33 15.91 16.23 -22.87
N VAL A 34 15.99 14.90 -22.94
CA VAL A 34 17.13 14.19 -23.55
C VAL A 34 17.26 14.54 -25.05
N LEU A 35 16.14 14.58 -25.80
CA LEU A 35 16.16 14.95 -27.20
C LEU A 35 16.68 16.38 -27.41
N VAL A 36 16.15 17.34 -26.64
CA VAL A 36 16.59 18.75 -26.68
C VAL A 36 18.10 18.84 -26.43
N TYR A 37 18.59 18.18 -25.39
CA TYR A 37 20.01 18.22 -25.02
C TYR A 37 20.91 17.61 -26.10
N LEU A 38 20.51 16.49 -26.71
CA LEU A 38 21.25 15.86 -27.81
C LEU A 38 21.25 16.72 -29.08
N ILE A 39 20.15 17.43 -29.39
CA ILE A 39 20.05 18.33 -30.52
C ILE A 39 20.91 19.58 -30.29
N GLU A 40 20.89 20.16 -29.10
CA GLU A 40 21.68 21.37 -28.79
C GLU A 40 23.19 21.13 -28.76
N ASN A 41 23.62 19.87 -28.58
CA ASN A 41 25.04 19.46 -28.59
C ASN A 41 25.32 18.44 -29.71
N ASN A 42 24.74 18.62 -30.90
CA ASN A 42 24.83 17.67 -32.00
C ASN A 42 26.21 17.60 -32.68
N ASP A 43 27.10 18.54 -32.37
CA ASP A 43 28.47 18.61 -32.86
C ASP A 43 29.40 17.53 -32.29
N ARG A 44 29.04 16.92 -31.15
CA ARG A 44 29.89 16.00 -30.42
C ARG A 44 29.13 14.80 -29.84
N TYR A 45 29.87 13.81 -29.33
CA TYR A 45 29.29 12.71 -28.51
C TYR A 45 29.11 13.17 -27.08
N ILE A 46 27.95 12.89 -26.52
CA ILE A 46 27.55 13.18 -25.11
C ILE A 46 27.71 11.90 -24.31
N SER A 47 28.55 11.90 -23.29
CA SER A 47 28.76 10.74 -22.47
C SER A 47 27.51 10.44 -21.59
N THR A 48 27.36 9.20 -21.15
CA THR A 48 26.28 8.83 -20.20
C THR A 48 26.40 9.63 -18.91
N GLN A 49 27.63 9.87 -18.43
CA GLN A 49 27.88 10.66 -17.23
C GLN A 49 27.44 12.13 -17.42
N GLU A 50 27.75 12.72 -18.58
CA GLU A 50 27.34 14.09 -18.89
C GLU A 50 25.82 14.25 -18.98
N LEU A 51 25.12 13.29 -19.61
CA LEU A 51 23.65 13.26 -19.59
C LEU A 51 23.10 13.16 -18.18
N HIS A 52 23.74 12.35 -17.33
CA HIS A 52 23.38 12.23 -15.92
C HIS A 52 23.53 13.57 -15.20
N ASP A 53 24.69 14.22 -15.31
CA ASP A 53 24.99 15.44 -14.59
C ASP A 53 24.15 16.64 -15.07
N ALA A 54 23.84 16.69 -16.37
CA ALA A 54 23.06 17.77 -16.95
C ALA A 54 21.54 17.64 -16.72
N LEU A 55 20.99 16.42 -16.81
CA LEU A 55 19.54 16.23 -16.89
C LEU A 55 18.91 15.56 -15.65
N TRP A 56 19.73 15.01 -14.75
CA TRP A 56 19.27 14.38 -13.50
C TRP A 56 19.93 14.98 -12.26
N GLN A 57 20.17 16.31 -12.25
CA GLN A 57 20.78 17.01 -11.13
C GLN A 57 20.07 16.68 -9.81
N GLY A 58 20.84 16.20 -8.81
CA GLY A 58 20.33 15.86 -7.48
C GLY A 58 19.60 14.51 -7.37
N ARG A 59 19.57 13.69 -8.42
CA ARG A 59 19.00 12.33 -8.39
C ARG A 59 20.07 11.31 -8.80
N VAL A 60 20.30 10.31 -7.96
CA VAL A 60 21.15 9.17 -8.33
C VAL A 60 20.33 8.26 -9.24
N VAL A 61 20.57 8.30 -10.54
CA VAL A 61 19.99 7.38 -11.52
C VAL A 61 21.08 6.49 -12.10
N SER A 62 20.74 5.23 -12.37
CA SER A 62 21.69 4.29 -12.98
C SER A 62 21.85 4.56 -14.47
N ASP A 63 22.96 4.16 -15.06
CA ASP A 63 23.18 4.16 -16.52
C ASP A 63 22.05 3.49 -17.30
N THR A 64 21.35 2.55 -16.67
CA THR A 64 20.19 1.86 -17.23
C THR A 64 19.01 2.81 -17.47
N ALA A 65 18.82 3.84 -16.63
CA ALA A 65 17.75 4.82 -16.82
C ALA A 65 17.99 5.70 -18.06
N ILE A 66 19.23 6.11 -18.29
CA ILE A 66 19.61 6.88 -19.47
C ILE A 66 19.46 6.02 -20.73
N ARG A 67 19.90 4.76 -20.70
CA ARG A 67 19.71 3.82 -21.82
C ARG A 67 18.23 3.60 -22.13
N ARG A 68 17.38 3.52 -21.13
CA ARG A 68 15.90 3.41 -21.30
C ARG A 68 15.33 4.68 -21.94
N ALA A 69 15.73 5.87 -21.49
CA ALA A 69 15.28 7.12 -22.06
C ALA A 69 15.66 7.24 -23.55
N VAL A 70 16.91 6.92 -23.91
CA VAL A 70 17.36 6.87 -25.31
C VAL A 70 16.64 5.78 -26.10
N GLY A 71 16.38 4.61 -25.50
CA GLY A 71 15.59 3.55 -26.12
C GLY A 71 14.16 3.99 -26.45
N LYS A 72 13.46 4.64 -25.52
CA LYS A 72 12.13 5.22 -25.75
C LYS A 72 12.16 6.30 -26.84
N LEU A 73 13.18 7.15 -26.81
CA LEU A 73 13.36 8.19 -27.82
C LEU A 73 13.50 7.59 -29.21
N ARG A 74 14.30 6.52 -29.41
CA ARG A 74 14.41 5.81 -30.67
C ARG A 74 13.08 5.25 -31.15
N VAL A 75 12.29 4.64 -30.26
CA VAL A 75 10.96 4.14 -30.64
C VAL A 75 10.06 5.26 -31.15
N ILE A 76 10.05 6.42 -30.47
CA ILE A 76 9.24 7.59 -30.87
C ILE A 76 9.70 8.16 -32.23
N LEU A 77 11.02 8.21 -32.47
CA LEU A 77 11.58 8.72 -33.73
C LEU A 77 11.55 7.69 -34.85
N GLY A 78 11.28 6.41 -34.57
CA GLY A 78 11.41 5.32 -35.55
C GLY A 78 12.86 5.03 -35.92
N ASP A 79 13.80 5.15 -34.95
CA ASP A 79 15.25 5.03 -35.17
C ASP A 79 15.79 3.64 -34.84
N ASP A 80 16.66 3.06 -35.67
CA ASP A 80 17.30 1.78 -35.41
C ASP A 80 18.70 1.97 -34.83
N ALA A 81 19.02 1.26 -33.75
CA ALA A 81 20.32 1.32 -33.11
C ALA A 81 21.47 0.79 -33.96
N LYS A 82 21.21 -0.08 -34.97
CA LYS A 82 22.19 -0.65 -35.88
C LYS A 82 22.45 0.25 -37.08
N GLU A 83 21.40 0.91 -37.56
CA GLU A 83 21.44 1.86 -38.67
C GLU A 83 20.81 3.19 -38.26
N PRO A 84 21.46 3.97 -37.39
CA PRO A 84 20.85 5.14 -36.77
C PRO A 84 20.71 6.32 -37.74
N ASN A 85 19.45 6.76 -37.93
CA ASN A 85 19.12 7.98 -38.69
C ASN A 85 19.10 9.24 -37.81
N PHE A 86 18.84 9.08 -36.52
CA PHE A 86 18.68 10.21 -35.58
C PHE A 86 19.69 10.16 -34.42
N ILE A 87 19.88 9.02 -33.77
CA ILE A 87 20.73 8.93 -32.56
C ILE A 87 21.78 7.83 -32.75
N LYS A 88 23.02 8.23 -32.96
CA LYS A 88 24.15 7.32 -33.04
C LYS A 88 24.73 7.07 -31.66
N SER A 89 24.93 5.80 -31.28
CA SER A 89 25.60 5.40 -30.04
C SER A 89 26.97 4.78 -30.35
N VAL A 90 27.99 5.17 -29.58
CA VAL A 90 29.33 4.60 -29.64
C VAL A 90 29.75 4.14 -28.27
N SER A 91 30.19 2.88 -28.17
CA SER A 91 30.65 2.30 -26.93
C SER A 91 31.72 3.16 -26.25
N LYS A 92 31.61 3.43 -24.96
CA LYS A 92 32.49 4.27 -24.14
C LYS A 92 32.52 5.76 -24.51
N ARG A 93 31.86 6.19 -25.57
CA ARG A 93 31.76 7.62 -25.99
C ARG A 93 30.41 8.23 -25.69
N GLY A 94 29.32 7.44 -25.68
CA GLY A 94 27.96 7.92 -25.43
C GLY A 94 27.11 8.07 -26.70
N TYR A 95 26.28 9.10 -26.75
CA TYR A 95 25.25 9.32 -27.75
C TYR A 95 25.49 10.63 -28.52
N ARG A 96 25.06 10.68 -29.79
CA ARG A 96 25.12 11.87 -30.61
C ARG A 96 23.89 11.95 -31.51
N PHE A 97 23.30 13.13 -31.65
CA PHE A 97 22.25 13.39 -32.64
C PHE A 97 22.92 13.58 -34.00
N VAL A 98 22.46 12.87 -35.05
CA VAL A 98 23.14 12.80 -36.34
C VAL A 98 22.26 13.26 -37.51
N ALA A 99 20.96 13.51 -37.31
CA ALA A 99 20.11 14.02 -38.37
C ALA A 99 20.43 15.49 -38.68
N GLU A 100 20.29 15.87 -39.94
CA GLU A 100 20.45 17.27 -40.39
C GLU A 100 19.35 18.14 -39.79
N LEU A 101 19.73 19.26 -39.19
CA LEU A 101 18.81 20.26 -38.64
C LEU A 101 18.59 21.33 -39.69
N SER A 102 17.35 21.57 -40.09
CA SER A 102 17.00 22.73 -40.92
C SER A 102 17.16 24.00 -40.08
N ALA A 103 17.73 25.05 -40.71
CA ALA A 103 18.17 26.28 -40.05
C ALA A 103 17.09 26.91 -39.16
N ASN A 104 17.53 27.48 -38.02
CA ASN A 104 16.77 28.22 -37.05
C ASN A 104 15.89 29.30 -37.70
N GLU A 105 14.60 29.04 -37.86
CA GLU A 105 13.64 30.12 -37.96
C GLU A 105 13.17 30.44 -36.53
N THR A 106 13.59 31.58 -36.02
CA THR A 106 12.95 32.23 -34.89
C THR A 106 11.55 32.60 -35.37
N VAL A 107 10.54 31.85 -34.94
CA VAL A 107 9.16 32.25 -35.20
C VAL A 107 8.84 33.42 -34.29
N ASP A 108 9.08 34.61 -34.80
CA ASP A 108 8.46 35.83 -34.28
C ASP A 108 6.96 35.69 -34.57
N LEU A 109 6.15 35.57 -33.56
CA LEU A 109 4.71 35.77 -33.67
C LEU A 109 4.44 37.27 -33.89
N LYS A 110 4.87 37.78 -35.04
CA LYS A 110 4.29 39.01 -35.59
C LYS A 110 3.01 38.62 -36.32
N ALA A 111 1.94 39.27 -35.89
CA ALA A 111 0.70 39.29 -36.63
C ALA A 111 1.03 39.77 -38.05
N ASP A 112 1.03 38.88 -39.04
CA ASP A 112 1.07 39.25 -40.42
C ASP A 112 -0.26 39.92 -40.76
N GLU A 113 -0.20 41.26 -40.84
CA GLU A 113 -1.16 42.03 -41.61
C GLU A 113 -1.14 41.51 -43.07
N PHE A 114 -2.13 40.70 -43.39
CA PHE A 114 -2.48 40.46 -44.79
C PHE A 114 -3.04 41.75 -45.36
N ALA A 115 -2.21 42.54 -46.00
CA ALA A 115 -2.60 43.59 -46.93
C ALA A 115 -3.27 42.93 -48.13
N ILE A 116 -4.56 42.74 -48.10
CA ILE A 116 -5.36 42.37 -49.26
C ILE A 116 -5.64 43.65 -50.02
N SER A 117 -5.03 43.74 -51.22
CA SER A 117 -5.34 44.73 -52.24
C SER A 117 -6.87 44.85 -52.46
N ALA A 118 -7.36 46.05 -52.28
CA ALA A 118 -8.77 46.37 -52.48
C ALA A 118 -9.16 46.19 -53.96
N THR A 119 -9.90 45.13 -54.24
CA THR A 119 -10.83 45.09 -55.35
C THR A 119 -12.24 45.01 -54.81
N GLU A 120 -13.03 45.96 -55.21
CA GLU A 120 -14.42 46.17 -54.78
C GLU A 120 -15.27 44.91 -54.89
N ILE A 121 -15.79 44.43 -53.74
CA ILE A 121 -17.02 43.64 -53.69
C ILE A 121 -17.89 44.22 -52.61
N ASN A 122 -18.82 44.97 -53.10
CA ASN A 122 -19.93 45.55 -52.35
C ASN A 122 -20.96 44.46 -51.99
N HIS A 123 -21.55 44.52 -50.80
CA HIS A 123 -22.68 43.74 -50.32
C HIS A 123 -22.46 42.31 -49.84
N ASN A 124 -21.94 42.16 -48.60
CA ASN A 124 -22.42 41.13 -47.62
C ASN A 124 -21.69 41.17 -46.28
N ARG A 125 -21.23 42.32 -45.82
CA ARG A 125 -20.55 42.44 -44.51
C ARG A 125 -21.40 41.96 -43.30
N GLY A 126 -22.73 42.14 -43.41
CA GLY A 126 -23.63 41.68 -42.34
C GLY A 126 -23.67 40.14 -42.13
N ARG A 127 -23.64 39.36 -43.21
CA ARG A 127 -23.62 37.88 -43.14
C ARG A 127 -22.29 37.32 -42.63
N LEU A 128 -21.16 37.94 -43.01
CA LEU A 128 -19.82 37.49 -42.56
C LEU A 128 -19.67 37.72 -41.04
N TYR A 129 -20.09 38.88 -40.53
CA TYR A 129 -20.07 39.16 -39.10
C TYR A 129 -21.00 38.24 -38.33
N PHE A 130 -22.15 37.85 -38.87
CA PHE A 130 -23.04 36.87 -38.27
C PHE A 130 -22.44 35.46 -38.21
N ILE A 131 -21.75 35.05 -39.27
CA ILE A 131 -21.08 33.72 -39.32
C ILE A 131 -19.87 33.70 -38.35
N VAL A 132 -19.04 34.75 -38.36
CA VAL A 132 -17.88 34.83 -37.44
C VAL A 132 -18.34 34.93 -35.98
N SER A 133 -19.37 35.70 -35.67
CA SER A 133 -19.95 35.77 -34.33
C SER A 133 -20.62 34.46 -33.90
N ALA A 134 -21.29 33.76 -34.82
CA ALA A 134 -21.88 32.44 -34.55
C ALA A 134 -20.79 31.37 -34.29
N ILE A 135 -19.69 31.39 -35.05
CA ILE A 135 -18.51 30.50 -34.83
C ILE A 135 -17.86 30.84 -33.50
N PHE A 136 -17.67 32.12 -33.20
CA PHE A 136 -17.08 32.56 -31.93
C PHE A 136 -17.94 32.16 -30.73
N ILE A 137 -19.28 32.37 -30.82
CA ILE A 137 -20.24 31.94 -29.80
C ILE A 137 -20.24 30.42 -29.68
N SER A 138 -20.16 29.67 -30.79
CA SER A 138 -20.06 28.21 -30.78
C SER A 138 -18.77 27.73 -30.14
N CYS A 139 -17.63 28.36 -30.44
CA CYS A 139 -16.33 28.07 -29.79
C CYS A 139 -16.36 28.44 -28.31
N CYS A 140 -16.97 29.55 -27.91
CA CYS A 140 -17.12 29.90 -26.51
C CYS A 140 -18.06 28.94 -25.77
N LEU A 141 -19.15 28.48 -26.42
CA LEU A 141 -20.05 27.47 -25.88
C LEU A 141 -19.37 26.11 -25.79
N LEU A 142 -18.60 25.71 -26.77
CA LEU A 142 -17.79 24.49 -26.73
C LEU A 142 -16.72 24.61 -25.63
N TYR A 143 -15.99 25.73 -25.56
CA TYR A 143 -15.02 25.99 -24.49
C TYR A 143 -15.68 25.98 -23.12
N TYR A 144 -16.84 26.64 -22.96
CA TYR A 144 -17.63 26.61 -21.73
C TYR A 144 -18.10 25.20 -21.40
N PHE A 145 -18.54 24.42 -22.40
CA PHE A 145 -19.02 23.05 -22.25
C PHE A 145 -17.85 22.10 -21.90
N PHE A 146 -16.67 22.26 -22.51
CA PHE A 146 -15.48 21.45 -22.22
C PHE A 146 -14.78 21.89 -20.94
N TRP A 147 -14.78 23.18 -20.59
CA TRP A 147 -14.14 23.70 -19.37
C TRP A 147 -15.03 23.58 -18.15
N ASN A 148 -16.32 23.71 -18.30
CA ASN A 148 -17.33 23.46 -17.27
C ASN A 148 -17.90 22.04 -17.32
N GLN A 149 -17.23 21.08 -17.95
CA GLN A 149 -17.48 19.70 -17.60
C GLN A 149 -17.20 19.63 -16.09
N PRO A 150 -18.23 19.46 -15.22
CA PRO A 150 -17.96 19.16 -13.85
C PRO A 150 -16.96 18.02 -13.91
N SER A 151 -15.80 18.15 -13.25
CA SER A 151 -15.00 17.00 -12.93
C SER A 151 -16.00 15.97 -12.40
N PHE A 152 -16.29 14.97 -13.21
CA PHE A 152 -17.22 13.92 -12.84
C PHE A 152 -16.53 13.19 -11.70
N THR A 153 -16.66 13.74 -10.50
CA THR A 153 -16.68 12.91 -9.32
C THR A 153 -17.94 12.09 -9.54
N PRO A 154 -17.83 10.81 -9.86
CA PRO A 154 -19.01 9.97 -9.93
C PRO A 154 -19.72 10.19 -8.60
N ARG A 155 -20.86 10.87 -8.63
CA ARG A 155 -21.74 10.93 -7.48
C ARG A 155 -22.11 9.48 -7.29
N LEU A 156 -21.48 8.85 -6.31
CA LEU A 156 -21.87 7.57 -5.77
C LEU A 156 -23.34 7.74 -5.39
N LEU A 157 -24.24 7.47 -6.33
CA LEU A 157 -25.65 7.26 -6.05
C LEU A 157 -25.73 5.91 -5.38
N SER A 158 -25.27 5.90 -4.14
CA SER A 158 -25.25 4.73 -3.31
C SER A 158 -26.63 4.56 -2.71
N GLU A 159 -27.26 3.43 -2.99
CA GLU A 159 -28.10 2.84 -1.96
C GLU A 159 -27.17 2.54 -0.80
N LYS A 160 -27.18 3.39 0.20
CA LYS A 160 -26.47 3.15 1.45
C LYS A 160 -27.25 2.10 2.24
N ILE A 161 -26.57 1.06 2.67
CA ILE A 161 -27.09 0.22 3.73
C ILE A 161 -26.67 0.88 5.04
N ASP A 162 -27.63 1.53 5.68
CA ASP A 162 -27.44 2.18 6.98
C ASP A 162 -27.46 1.12 8.07
N PHE A 163 -26.30 0.67 8.47
CA PHE A 163 -26.10 -0.29 9.57
C PHE A 163 -24.90 0.16 10.41
N PRO A 164 -25.01 0.18 11.74
CA PRO A 164 -23.93 0.69 12.60
C PRO A 164 -22.69 -0.20 12.59
N GLY A 165 -21.57 0.38 12.95
CA GLY A 165 -20.30 -0.30 13.23
C GLY A 165 -19.37 -0.43 12.04
N ASP A 166 -18.14 -0.84 12.35
CA ASP A 166 -17.12 -1.15 11.36
C ASP A 166 -17.46 -2.46 10.64
N LYS A 167 -17.18 -2.54 9.34
CA LYS A 167 -17.56 -3.69 8.52
C LYS A 167 -16.37 -4.24 7.77
N VAL A 168 -16.37 -5.55 7.63
CA VAL A 168 -15.36 -6.35 6.91
C VAL A 168 -16.05 -7.56 6.26
N ALA A 169 -15.30 -8.38 5.55
CA ALA A 169 -15.74 -9.67 5.01
C ALA A 169 -16.96 -9.53 4.08
N LEU A 170 -16.90 -8.57 3.16
CA LEU A 170 -17.98 -8.32 2.19
C LEU A 170 -18.05 -9.45 1.16
N SER A 171 -19.23 -10.00 0.95
CA SER A 171 -19.51 -10.90 -0.16
C SER A 171 -20.92 -10.70 -0.70
N SER A 172 -21.11 -10.99 -1.97
CA SER A 172 -22.43 -10.91 -2.62
C SER A 172 -22.76 -12.18 -3.38
N SER A 173 -24.06 -12.51 -3.48
CA SER A 173 -24.53 -13.52 -4.42
C SER A 173 -24.22 -13.14 -5.85
N ILE A 174 -24.12 -14.13 -6.75
CA ILE A 174 -23.82 -13.91 -8.17
C ILE A 174 -24.80 -12.91 -8.81
N ASP A 175 -26.06 -12.96 -8.45
CA ASP A 175 -27.10 -12.05 -8.99
C ASP A 175 -27.23 -10.74 -8.21
N GLY A 176 -26.50 -10.57 -7.10
CA GLY A 176 -26.57 -9.42 -6.22
C GLY A 176 -27.84 -9.32 -5.36
N SER A 177 -28.61 -10.40 -5.25
CA SER A 177 -29.85 -10.46 -4.46
C SER A 177 -29.58 -10.59 -2.95
N GLN A 178 -28.42 -11.09 -2.58
CA GLN A 178 -27.97 -11.23 -1.20
C GLN A 178 -26.61 -10.56 -1.03
N ILE A 179 -26.45 -9.79 0.03
CA ILE A 179 -25.18 -9.20 0.45
C ILE A 179 -24.90 -9.69 1.86
N VAL A 180 -23.71 -10.25 2.06
CA VAL A 180 -23.24 -10.68 3.37
C VAL A 180 -22.02 -9.85 3.75
N PHE A 181 -21.95 -9.44 4.99
CA PHE A 181 -20.84 -8.72 5.59
C PHE A 181 -20.71 -9.05 7.05
N ALA A 182 -19.54 -8.86 7.61
CA ALA A 182 -19.36 -8.91 9.06
C ALA A 182 -19.32 -7.49 9.62
N SER A 183 -19.97 -7.27 10.77
CA SER A 183 -19.97 -5.97 11.45
C SER A 183 -19.75 -6.13 12.94
N GLN A 184 -18.96 -5.21 13.51
CA GLN A 184 -18.79 -5.04 14.93
C GLN A 184 -19.83 -4.03 15.45
N VAL A 185 -20.99 -4.51 15.87
CA VAL A 185 -22.12 -3.65 16.32
C VAL A 185 -21.84 -3.04 17.70
N HIS A 186 -21.25 -3.83 18.60
CA HIS A 186 -20.82 -3.38 19.92
C HIS A 186 -19.31 -3.50 20.03
N GLN A 187 -18.68 -2.54 20.64
CA GLN A 187 -17.22 -2.43 20.73
C GLN A 187 -16.52 -3.60 21.43
N VAL A 188 -17.26 -4.36 22.22
CA VAL A 188 -16.77 -5.53 22.97
C VAL A 188 -16.97 -6.87 22.25
N ASP A 189 -17.70 -6.87 21.13
CA ASP A 189 -17.97 -8.09 20.37
C ASP A 189 -16.99 -8.22 19.20
N GLY A 190 -16.67 -9.44 18.79
CA GLY A 190 -16.00 -9.67 17.51
C GLY A 190 -16.89 -9.31 16.34
N TYR A 191 -16.38 -9.38 15.12
CA TYR A 191 -17.14 -9.16 13.90
C TYR A 191 -18.17 -10.27 13.69
N GLN A 192 -19.46 -9.90 13.67
CA GLN A 192 -20.58 -10.81 13.48
C GLN A 192 -21.11 -10.73 12.06
N LEU A 193 -21.51 -11.86 11.48
CA LEU A 193 -22.08 -11.93 10.13
C LEU A 193 -23.52 -11.46 10.08
N PHE A 194 -23.82 -10.68 9.07
CA PHE A 194 -25.16 -10.22 8.71
C PHE A 194 -25.43 -10.50 7.24
N LYS A 195 -26.67 -10.88 6.94
CA LYS A 195 -27.20 -11.03 5.57
C LYS A 195 -28.21 -9.91 5.32
N TYR A 196 -28.00 -9.17 4.25
CA TYR A 196 -28.90 -8.14 3.77
C TYR A 196 -29.55 -8.57 2.46
N LEU A 197 -30.87 -8.43 2.39
CA LEU A 197 -31.67 -8.70 1.20
C LEU A 197 -32.18 -7.36 0.62
N PRO A 198 -31.56 -6.83 -0.43
CA PRO A 198 -31.91 -5.52 -0.97
C PRO A 198 -33.34 -5.40 -1.48
N ALA A 199 -33.92 -6.50 -1.97
CA ALA A 199 -35.27 -6.48 -2.58
C ALA A 199 -36.38 -6.06 -1.60
N ASN A 200 -36.23 -6.38 -0.32
CA ASN A 200 -37.21 -6.10 0.75
C ASN A 200 -36.62 -5.32 1.92
N ASN A 201 -35.37 -4.84 1.76
CA ASN A 201 -34.64 -4.08 2.79
C ASN A 201 -34.60 -4.82 4.15
N THR A 202 -34.40 -6.14 4.11
CA THR A 202 -34.31 -6.96 5.34
C THR A 202 -32.88 -7.30 5.68
N LEU A 203 -32.58 -7.19 6.97
CA LEU A 203 -31.28 -7.55 7.54
C LEU A 203 -31.48 -8.70 8.54
N GLN A 204 -30.63 -9.71 8.46
CA GLN A 204 -30.63 -10.87 9.34
C GLN A 204 -29.24 -11.11 9.90
N GLN A 205 -29.10 -11.20 11.22
CA GLN A 205 -27.86 -11.65 11.85
C GLN A 205 -27.69 -13.16 11.67
N LEU A 206 -26.48 -13.60 11.27
CA LEU A 206 -26.16 -15.00 11.00
C LEU A 206 -25.29 -15.65 12.08
N THR A 207 -24.50 -14.88 12.83
CA THR A 207 -23.65 -15.38 13.91
C THR A 207 -23.86 -14.59 15.19
N THR A 208 -23.46 -15.19 16.33
CA THR A 208 -23.55 -14.60 17.67
C THR A 208 -22.14 -14.25 18.19
N ASN A 209 -22.04 -13.61 19.35
CA ASN A 209 -20.83 -13.03 19.93
C ASN A 209 -19.64 -13.98 20.20
N GLN A 210 -19.73 -15.24 19.79
CA GLN A 210 -18.63 -16.23 19.89
C GLN A 210 -17.76 -16.30 18.64
N HIS A 211 -17.97 -15.40 17.67
CA HIS A 211 -17.26 -15.38 16.39
C HIS A 211 -16.53 -14.06 16.18
N ASN A 212 -15.44 -14.11 15.42
CA ASN A 212 -14.72 -12.95 14.93
C ASN A 212 -14.39 -13.16 13.45
N VAL A 213 -15.32 -12.77 12.58
CA VAL A 213 -15.25 -13.06 11.15
C VAL A 213 -14.39 -12.05 10.43
N VAL A 214 -13.44 -12.54 9.63
CA VAL A 214 -12.47 -11.69 8.89
C VAL A 214 -12.56 -11.79 7.38
N SER A 215 -13.17 -12.86 6.84
CA SER A 215 -13.47 -13.03 5.42
C SER A 215 -14.68 -13.93 5.23
N SER A 216 -15.43 -13.76 4.13
CA SER A 216 -16.58 -14.61 3.81
C SER A 216 -16.77 -14.76 2.29
N ALA A 217 -17.41 -15.88 1.88
CA ALA A 217 -17.80 -16.10 0.50
C ALA A 217 -19.10 -16.92 0.41
N ILE A 218 -20.00 -16.47 -0.45
CA ILE A 218 -21.26 -17.18 -0.76
C ILE A 218 -20.96 -18.24 -1.82
N ILE A 219 -21.27 -19.51 -1.53
CA ILE A 219 -20.94 -20.65 -2.38
C ILE A 219 -22.20 -21.48 -2.72
N ASN A 220 -22.03 -22.53 -3.51
CA ASN A 220 -23.04 -23.54 -3.83
C ASN A 220 -24.37 -22.91 -4.30
N ASN A 221 -24.32 -22.17 -5.41
CA ASN A 221 -25.48 -21.49 -6.00
C ASN A 221 -26.23 -20.60 -4.98
N ASP A 222 -25.49 -19.80 -4.23
CA ASP A 222 -26.00 -18.83 -3.26
C ASP A 222 -26.73 -19.43 -2.05
N SER A 223 -26.62 -20.75 -1.81
CA SER A 223 -27.31 -21.42 -0.72
C SER A 223 -26.50 -21.58 0.57
N GLN A 224 -25.17 -21.46 0.49
CA GLN A 224 -24.24 -21.65 1.59
C GLN A 224 -23.27 -20.47 1.72
N LEU A 225 -22.83 -20.23 2.95
CA LEU A 225 -21.80 -19.26 3.25
C LEU A 225 -20.63 -19.96 3.94
N VAL A 226 -19.43 -19.79 3.41
CA VAL A 226 -18.17 -20.09 4.11
C VAL A 226 -17.58 -18.79 4.65
N PHE A 227 -16.98 -18.88 5.84
CA PHE A 227 -16.35 -17.73 6.46
C PHE A 227 -15.13 -18.11 7.29
N VAL A 228 -14.19 -17.20 7.38
CA VAL A 228 -13.00 -17.32 8.24
C VAL A 228 -13.33 -16.74 9.59
N ASP A 229 -13.16 -17.56 10.62
CA ASP A 229 -13.32 -17.19 12.02
C ASP A 229 -11.95 -17.17 12.70
N PHE A 230 -11.56 -16.03 13.24
CA PHE A 230 -10.28 -15.80 13.90
C PHE A 230 -10.48 -15.71 15.41
N ILE A 231 -10.12 -16.75 16.14
CA ILE A 231 -10.29 -16.84 17.59
C ILE A 231 -8.98 -17.30 18.22
N LEU A 232 -8.54 -16.62 19.28
CA LEU A 232 -7.35 -16.95 20.07
C LEU A 232 -6.09 -17.19 19.22
N GLY A 233 -5.87 -16.33 18.22
CA GLY A 233 -4.68 -16.38 17.37
C GLY A 233 -4.68 -17.51 16.32
N GLN A 234 -5.82 -18.19 16.11
CA GLN A 234 -5.98 -19.25 15.12
C GLN A 234 -7.15 -18.97 14.17
N CYS A 235 -6.95 -19.32 12.90
CA CYS A 235 -7.99 -19.25 11.88
C CYS A 235 -8.63 -20.60 11.64
N SER A 236 -9.96 -20.59 11.50
CA SER A 236 -10.74 -21.73 11.02
C SER A 236 -11.71 -21.30 9.92
N ILE A 237 -11.98 -22.15 8.95
CA ILE A 237 -13.05 -21.94 7.98
C ILE A 237 -14.28 -22.72 8.43
N LYS A 238 -15.37 -21.97 8.55
CA LYS A 238 -16.68 -22.51 8.95
C LYS A 238 -17.69 -22.32 7.85
N ILE A 239 -18.74 -23.17 7.85
CA ILE A 239 -19.84 -23.12 6.88
C ILE A 239 -21.19 -23.05 7.59
N LEU A 240 -22.11 -22.28 7.01
CA LEU A 240 -23.52 -22.22 7.41
C LEU A 240 -24.46 -22.23 6.18
N GLN A 241 -25.74 -22.59 6.39
CA GLN A 241 -26.79 -22.56 5.37
C GLN A 241 -27.48 -21.20 5.35
N LEU A 242 -27.63 -20.58 4.17
CA LEU A 242 -28.30 -19.29 4.01
C LEU A 242 -29.82 -19.40 3.88
N ASP A 243 -30.36 -20.54 3.40
CA ASP A 243 -31.76 -20.69 3.00
C ASP A 243 -32.74 -21.03 4.15
N LYS A 244 -32.24 -21.53 5.25
CA LYS A 244 -33.11 -22.13 6.29
C LYS A 244 -32.96 -21.47 7.62
N GLY A 245 -33.21 -20.25 7.83
CA GLY A 245 -33.37 -19.59 9.14
C GLY A 245 -32.74 -20.27 10.40
N ASN A 246 -32.03 -21.36 10.23
CA ASN A 246 -31.45 -22.22 11.24
C ASN A 246 -29.98 -21.84 11.46
N ILE A 247 -29.78 -20.72 12.13
CA ILE A 247 -28.48 -20.15 12.51
C ILE A 247 -27.63 -21.14 13.35
N ASN A 248 -28.23 -22.23 13.83
CA ASN A 248 -27.64 -23.12 14.84
C ASN A 248 -26.77 -24.27 14.30
N LYS A 249 -26.51 -24.36 13.00
CA LYS A 249 -25.67 -25.45 12.44
C LYS A 249 -24.45 -24.90 11.71
N ILE A 250 -23.57 -24.23 12.44
CA ILE A 250 -22.24 -23.87 11.94
C ILE A 250 -21.34 -25.09 12.08
N LYS A 251 -20.68 -25.48 10.97
CA LYS A 251 -19.74 -26.61 10.92
C LYS A 251 -18.35 -26.10 10.60
N VAL A 252 -17.32 -26.58 11.29
CA VAL A 252 -15.91 -26.36 10.93
C VAL A 252 -15.56 -27.24 9.75
N LEU A 253 -14.97 -26.65 8.72
CA LEU A 253 -14.46 -27.34 7.52
C LEU A 253 -12.94 -27.44 7.53
N VAL A 254 -12.26 -26.39 7.94
CA VAL A 254 -10.79 -26.26 7.95
C VAL A 254 -10.36 -25.64 9.28
N ASP A 255 -9.33 -26.21 9.87
CA ASP A 255 -8.67 -25.70 11.07
C ASP A 255 -7.15 -25.90 11.00
N GLY A 256 -6.45 -25.48 12.03
CA GLY A 256 -5.00 -25.65 12.14
C GLY A 256 -4.18 -24.73 11.22
N PHE A 257 -4.74 -23.60 10.82
CA PHE A 257 -4.03 -22.53 10.13
C PHE A 257 -3.73 -21.38 11.06
N TYR A 258 -2.50 -20.88 10.98
CA TYR A 258 -2.06 -19.70 11.72
C TYR A 258 -2.75 -18.43 11.21
N LEU A 259 -2.89 -18.30 9.89
CA LEU A 259 -3.59 -17.20 9.22
C LEU A 259 -4.37 -17.75 8.03
N ILE A 260 -5.58 -17.25 7.84
CA ILE A 260 -6.32 -17.34 6.57
C ILE A 260 -6.75 -15.93 6.20
N SER A 261 -6.18 -15.41 5.11
CA SER A 261 -6.41 -14.01 4.73
C SER A 261 -7.66 -13.82 3.87
N ASP A 262 -8.11 -14.88 3.17
CA ASP A 262 -9.21 -14.77 2.21
C ASP A 262 -9.86 -16.13 1.92
N VAL A 263 -11.19 -16.12 1.67
CA VAL A 263 -11.94 -17.26 1.11
C VAL A 263 -12.65 -16.80 -0.14
N VAL A 264 -12.64 -17.64 -1.19
CA VAL A 264 -13.08 -17.25 -2.53
C VAL A 264 -14.00 -18.30 -3.13
N ALA A 265 -15.22 -17.89 -3.50
CA ALA A 265 -16.21 -18.73 -4.16
C ALA A 265 -15.81 -19.07 -5.60
N ILE A 266 -16.29 -20.22 -6.07
CA ILE A 266 -16.24 -20.60 -7.48
C ILE A 266 -17.67 -20.68 -7.97
N ALA A 267 -17.99 -19.95 -9.03
CA ALA A 267 -19.34 -19.90 -9.57
C ALA A 267 -19.87 -21.31 -9.92
N GLY A 268 -21.02 -21.68 -9.34
CA GLY A 268 -21.66 -22.96 -9.58
C GLY A 268 -21.07 -24.16 -8.84
N GLU A 269 -19.99 -24.00 -8.08
CA GLU A 269 -19.33 -25.06 -7.32
C GLU A 269 -19.58 -24.94 -5.82
N ALA A 270 -19.52 -26.07 -5.10
CA ALA A 270 -19.54 -26.09 -3.65
C ALA A 270 -18.12 -25.99 -3.04
N GLY A 271 -17.08 -26.34 -3.83
CA GLY A 271 -15.68 -26.13 -3.46
C GLY A 271 -15.31 -24.66 -3.49
N PHE A 272 -14.23 -24.30 -2.82
CA PHE A 272 -13.77 -22.91 -2.73
C PHE A 272 -12.24 -22.83 -2.58
N TYR A 273 -11.68 -21.68 -2.95
CA TYR A 273 -10.28 -21.39 -2.70
C TYR A 273 -10.11 -20.59 -1.40
N PHE A 274 -8.93 -20.67 -0.80
CA PHE A 274 -8.53 -19.80 0.29
C PHE A 274 -7.02 -19.56 0.30
N ASN A 275 -6.61 -18.40 0.78
CA ASN A 275 -5.20 -18.09 1.00
C ASN A 275 -4.87 -18.30 2.48
N GLY A 276 -3.91 -19.16 2.78
CA GLY A 276 -3.60 -19.55 4.15
C GLY A 276 -2.12 -19.68 4.44
N LEU A 277 -1.76 -19.43 5.68
CA LEU A 277 -0.46 -19.64 6.29
C LEU A 277 -0.61 -20.76 7.31
N LYS A 278 0.04 -21.90 7.08
CA LYS A 278 -0.10 -23.07 7.95
C LYS A 278 0.84 -23.04 9.14
N GLU A 279 2.05 -22.52 8.93
CA GLU A 279 3.11 -22.40 9.93
C GLU A 279 3.51 -20.93 10.07
N SER A 280 3.82 -20.48 11.29
CA SER A 280 4.08 -19.06 11.57
C SER A 280 5.26 -18.46 10.79
N ASN A 281 6.24 -19.30 10.44
CA ASN A 281 7.44 -18.94 9.66
C ASN A 281 7.32 -19.24 8.16
N GLY A 282 6.16 -19.75 7.71
CA GLY A 282 5.90 -20.10 6.33
C GLY A 282 5.50 -18.92 5.46
N ASN A 283 5.13 -19.25 4.22
CA ASN A 283 4.55 -18.30 3.28
C ASN A 283 3.04 -18.51 3.17
N THR A 284 2.28 -17.46 2.99
CA THR A 284 0.86 -17.56 2.65
C THR A 284 0.73 -18.15 1.26
N GLN A 285 -0.07 -19.22 1.11
CA GLN A 285 -0.26 -19.97 -0.13
C GLN A 285 -1.73 -20.09 -0.48
N LEU A 286 -2.01 -20.44 -1.74
CA LEU A 286 -3.35 -20.73 -2.23
C LEU A 286 -3.66 -22.21 -2.03
N TYR A 287 -4.82 -22.48 -1.41
CA TYR A 287 -5.39 -23.79 -1.20
C TYR A 287 -6.77 -23.91 -1.86
N TYR A 288 -7.17 -25.13 -2.19
CA TYR A 288 -8.51 -25.49 -2.60
C TYR A 288 -9.12 -26.43 -1.57
N TYR A 289 -10.36 -26.17 -1.16
CA TYR A 289 -11.13 -27.08 -0.34
C TYR A 289 -12.10 -27.86 -1.24
N ASP A 290 -11.90 -29.18 -1.32
CA ASP A 290 -12.79 -30.09 -2.02
C ASP A 290 -13.91 -30.54 -1.07
N THR A 291 -15.13 -30.10 -1.34
CA THR A 291 -16.29 -30.40 -0.49
C THR A 291 -16.74 -31.87 -0.62
N ALA A 292 -16.50 -32.53 -1.75
CA ALA A 292 -16.86 -33.95 -1.96
C ALA A 292 -15.90 -34.87 -1.20
N LEU A 293 -14.60 -34.56 -1.25
CA LEU A 293 -13.56 -35.34 -0.56
C LEU A 293 -13.34 -34.85 0.88
N GLN A 294 -13.85 -33.68 1.25
CA GLN A 294 -13.60 -33.00 2.52
C GLN A 294 -12.10 -32.83 2.82
N THR A 295 -11.32 -32.45 1.81
CA THR A 295 -9.87 -32.32 1.90
C THR A 295 -9.39 -30.95 1.46
N VAL A 296 -8.27 -30.51 2.07
CA VAL A 296 -7.54 -29.31 1.70
C VAL A 296 -6.41 -29.69 0.75
N ILE A 297 -6.37 -29.06 -0.42
CA ILE A 297 -5.40 -29.34 -1.48
C ILE A 297 -4.56 -28.07 -1.71
N PRO A 298 -3.24 -28.10 -1.52
CA PRO A 298 -2.37 -26.99 -1.89
C PRO A 298 -2.31 -26.85 -3.41
N ILE A 299 -2.52 -25.63 -3.93
CA ILE A 299 -2.53 -25.37 -5.37
C ILE A 299 -1.12 -25.15 -5.92
N SER A 300 -0.26 -24.47 -5.16
CA SER A 300 1.13 -24.26 -5.56
C SER A 300 1.96 -25.49 -5.24
N LYS A 301 2.55 -26.12 -6.27
CA LYS A 301 3.48 -27.24 -6.09
C LYS A 301 4.89 -26.79 -5.72
N GLU A 302 5.26 -25.56 -6.04
CA GLU A 302 6.56 -24.97 -5.77
C GLU A 302 6.45 -23.94 -4.65
N PHE A 303 7.15 -24.22 -3.59
CA PHE A 303 7.35 -23.27 -2.49
C PHE A 303 8.50 -22.35 -2.84
N ILE A 304 8.20 -21.08 -3.10
CA ILE A 304 9.21 -20.06 -3.33
C ILE A 304 9.32 -19.22 -2.04
N VAL A 305 10.44 -19.32 -1.38
CA VAL A 305 10.70 -18.55 -0.15
C VAL A 305 10.61 -17.05 -0.45
N GLY A 306 9.85 -16.32 0.38
CA GLY A 306 9.65 -14.88 0.21
C GLY A 306 8.57 -14.49 -0.80
N GLU A 307 7.72 -15.44 -1.24
CA GLU A 307 6.50 -15.16 -2.00
C GLU A 307 5.26 -15.44 -1.13
N HIS A 308 4.44 -14.43 -0.90
CA HIS A 308 3.20 -14.53 -0.13
C HIS A 308 1.98 -14.28 -1.03
N THR A 309 1.21 -15.31 -1.33
CA THR A 309 -0.07 -15.13 -2.04
C THR A 309 -1.17 -14.86 -1.01
N TYR A 310 -1.69 -13.65 -0.99
CA TYR A 310 -2.59 -13.18 0.07
C TYR A 310 -4.01 -12.83 -0.38
N LYS A 311 -4.26 -12.68 -1.67
CA LYS A 311 -5.59 -12.39 -2.25
C LYS A 311 -5.79 -13.17 -3.54
N THR A 312 -7.01 -13.63 -3.77
CA THR A 312 -7.38 -14.41 -4.95
C THR A 312 -8.78 -14.03 -5.43
N ALA A 313 -9.02 -14.06 -6.73
CA ALA A 313 -10.35 -13.92 -7.33
C ALA A 313 -10.53 -14.91 -8.47
N VAL A 314 -11.73 -15.47 -8.60
CA VAL A 314 -12.11 -16.42 -9.68
C VAL A 314 -13.00 -15.71 -10.68
N SER A 315 -12.71 -15.85 -11.97
CA SER A 315 -13.56 -15.27 -13.03
C SER A 315 -14.98 -15.85 -13.00
N PRO A 316 -16.01 -15.07 -13.40
CA PRO A 316 -17.40 -15.51 -13.34
C PRO A 316 -17.75 -16.76 -14.17
N ASN A 317 -16.93 -17.08 -15.18
CA ASN A 317 -17.02 -18.32 -15.97
C ASN A 317 -16.19 -19.46 -15.38
N ALA A 318 -15.54 -19.25 -14.23
CA ALA A 318 -14.70 -20.21 -13.53
C ALA A 318 -13.48 -20.74 -14.33
N GLU A 319 -13.01 -20.02 -15.35
CA GLU A 319 -11.86 -20.42 -16.18
C GLU A 319 -10.54 -19.83 -15.70
N LEU A 320 -10.57 -18.61 -15.14
CA LEU A 320 -9.38 -17.85 -14.75
C LEU A 320 -9.29 -17.63 -13.25
N LEU A 321 -8.06 -17.63 -12.76
CA LEU A 321 -7.68 -17.18 -11.41
C LEU A 321 -6.83 -15.93 -11.51
N ALA A 322 -7.16 -14.90 -10.74
CA ALA A 322 -6.28 -13.79 -10.45
C ALA A 322 -5.74 -13.96 -9.03
N THR A 323 -4.43 -13.94 -8.84
CA THR A 323 -3.80 -14.02 -7.52
C THR A 323 -2.87 -12.84 -7.30
N ILE A 324 -2.84 -12.31 -6.08
CA ILE A 324 -1.86 -11.28 -5.70
C ILE A 324 -0.78 -11.93 -4.85
N THR A 325 0.46 -11.79 -5.31
CA THR A 325 1.64 -12.28 -4.61
C THR A 325 2.52 -11.11 -4.21
N LEU A 326 2.87 -11.03 -2.93
CA LEU A 326 3.87 -10.12 -2.42
C LEU A 326 5.24 -10.81 -2.47
N HIS A 327 6.23 -10.12 -3.02
CA HIS A 327 7.63 -10.55 -3.01
C HIS A 327 8.37 -9.82 -1.89
N ASP A 328 8.80 -10.52 -0.86
CA ASP A 328 9.46 -9.94 0.31
C ASP A 328 10.74 -9.16 -0.03
N VAL A 329 11.51 -9.67 -1.00
CA VAL A 329 12.84 -9.12 -1.33
C VAL A 329 12.78 -7.67 -1.81
N ASN A 330 11.72 -7.29 -2.55
CA ASN A 330 11.59 -5.98 -3.16
C ASN A 330 10.29 -5.25 -2.77
N ASN A 331 9.51 -5.86 -1.87
CA ASN A 331 8.18 -5.38 -1.47
C ASN A 331 7.26 -5.07 -2.67
N GLN A 332 7.37 -5.90 -3.71
CA GLN A 332 6.65 -5.73 -4.96
C GLN A 332 5.41 -6.63 -4.99
N HIS A 333 4.28 -6.06 -5.38
CA HIS A 333 3.04 -6.80 -5.58
C HIS A 333 2.95 -7.25 -7.04
N GLU A 334 2.71 -8.54 -7.24
CA GLU A 334 2.53 -9.16 -8.54
C GLU A 334 1.11 -9.72 -8.65
N ILE A 335 0.40 -9.33 -9.71
CA ILE A 335 -0.89 -9.93 -10.08
C ILE A 335 -0.60 -11.00 -11.12
N ARG A 336 -0.91 -12.25 -10.81
CA ARG A 336 -0.78 -13.39 -11.72
C ARG A 336 -2.16 -13.81 -12.21
N ILE A 337 -2.37 -13.78 -13.51
CA ILE A 337 -3.55 -14.36 -14.14
C ILE A 337 -3.19 -15.76 -14.59
N LYS A 338 -3.92 -16.75 -14.08
CA LYS A 338 -3.68 -18.17 -14.32
C LYS A 338 -4.91 -18.81 -14.97
N ASP A 339 -4.67 -19.80 -15.82
CA ASP A 339 -5.70 -20.78 -16.15
C ASP A 339 -6.04 -21.60 -14.90
N ARG A 340 -7.31 -21.69 -14.54
CA ARG A 340 -7.73 -22.32 -13.29
C ARG A 340 -7.47 -23.83 -13.25
N HIS A 341 -7.58 -24.53 -14.39
CA HIS A 341 -7.47 -25.98 -14.45
C HIS A 341 -6.02 -26.44 -14.55
N SER A 342 -5.24 -25.82 -15.43
CA SER A 342 -3.83 -26.17 -15.62
C SER A 342 -2.89 -25.49 -14.62
N GLN A 343 -3.36 -24.45 -13.92
CA GLN A 343 -2.57 -23.58 -13.05
C GLN A 343 -1.41 -22.84 -13.76
N SER A 344 -1.42 -22.87 -15.11
CA SER A 344 -0.41 -22.15 -15.89
C SER A 344 -0.61 -20.63 -15.81
N VAL A 345 0.49 -19.89 -15.66
CA VAL A 345 0.45 -18.43 -15.64
C VAL A 345 0.32 -17.90 -17.06
N LEU A 346 -0.79 -17.22 -17.34
CA LEU A 346 -1.09 -16.62 -18.64
C LEU A 346 -0.56 -15.18 -18.76
N LYS A 347 -0.69 -14.39 -17.69
CA LYS A 347 -0.23 -12.99 -17.65
C LYS A 347 0.30 -12.62 -16.27
N ARG A 348 1.23 -11.64 -16.24
CA ARG A 348 1.78 -11.05 -15.02
C ARG A 348 1.74 -9.53 -15.09
N TYR A 349 1.32 -8.90 -14.02
CA TYR A 349 1.33 -7.45 -13.87
C TYR A 349 2.00 -7.10 -12.55
N TYR A 350 2.96 -6.17 -12.58
CA TYR A 350 3.59 -5.67 -11.37
C TYR A 350 2.91 -4.38 -10.94
N HIS A 351 2.65 -4.26 -9.65
CA HIS A 351 1.96 -3.12 -9.05
C HIS A 351 2.85 -2.44 -8.01
N PRO A 352 2.99 -1.10 -8.05
CA PRO A 352 3.90 -0.38 -7.16
C PRO A 352 3.35 -0.19 -5.75
N SER A 353 2.05 -0.33 -5.55
CA SER A 353 1.35 -0.07 -4.30
C SER A 353 0.73 -1.34 -3.73
N SER A 354 0.49 -1.35 -2.41
CA SER A 354 -0.26 -2.43 -1.77
C SER A 354 -1.67 -2.52 -2.34
N ILE A 355 -2.05 -3.72 -2.78
CA ILE A 355 -3.37 -4.00 -3.30
C ILE A 355 -4.24 -4.49 -2.14
N TYR A 356 -5.39 -3.86 -1.93
CA TYR A 356 -6.33 -4.21 -0.88
C TYR A 356 -7.26 -5.32 -1.32
N ASP A 357 -7.75 -5.25 -2.58
CA ASP A 357 -8.70 -6.21 -3.10
C ASP A 357 -8.64 -6.33 -4.61
N ILE A 358 -9.12 -7.47 -5.14
CA ILE A 358 -9.31 -7.71 -6.57
C ILE A 358 -10.61 -8.44 -6.79
N GLU A 359 -11.33 -8.07 -7.87
CA GLU A 359 -12.55 -8.73 -8.26
C GLU A 359 -12.73 -8.74 -9.78
N TRP A 360 -13.39 -9.79 -10.29
CA TRP A 360 -13.74 -9.87 -11.70
C TRP A 360 -15.08 -9.21 -11.98
N LEU A 361 -15.06 -8.16 -12.80
CA LEU A 361 -16.30 -7.50 -13.25
C LEU A 361 -17.07 -8.37 -14.27
N ASP A 362 -16.32 -9.01 -15.15
CA ASP A 362 -16.79 -9.97 -16.17
C ASP A 362 -15.69 -11.03 -16.44
N ALA A 363 -15.88 -11.88 -17.47
CA ALA A 363 -14.91 -12.93 -17.81
C ALA A 363 -13.52 -12.42 -18.23
N HIS A 364 -13.39 -11.15 -18.58
CA HIS A 364 -12.16 -10.56 -19.14
C HIS A 364 -11.68 -9.31 -18.43
N THR A 365 -12.50 -8.70 -17.56
CA THR A 365 -12.20 -7.44 -16.90
C THR A 365 -11.98 -7.66 -15.40
N LEU A 366 -10.77 -7.40 -14.95
CA LEU A 366 -10.37 -7.44 -13.54
C LEU A 366 -10.36 -6.04 -12.95
N VAL A 367 -10.96 -5.85 -11.79
CA VAL A 367 -10.88 -4.64 -10.97
C VAL A 367 -9.84 -4.83 -9.90
N ILE A 368 -8.98 -3.82 -9.73
CA ILE A 368 -7.91 -3.77 -8.74
C ILE A 368 -8.16 -2.56 -7.85
N LEU A 369 -8.22 -2.82 -6.56
CA LEU A 369 -8.35 -1.81 -5.52
C LEU A 369 -7.02 -1.67 -4.78
N ASP A 370 -6.35 -0.55 -4.91
CA ASP A 370 -5.14 -0.24 -4.16
C ASP A 370 -5.36 0.92 -3.16
N SER A 371 -4.32 1.35 -2.48
CA SER A 371 -4.38 2.43 -1.48
C SER A 371 -4.71 3.82 -2.03
N ILE A 372 -4.67 4.00 -3.35
CA ILE A 372 -4.80 5.30 -4.02
C ILE A 372 -5.97 5.30 -4.98
N ALA A 373 -6.13 4.24 -5.76
CA ALA A 373 -7.05 4.17 -6.89
C ALA A 373 -7.79 2.84 -6.97
N MET A 374 -8.92 2.86 -7.66
CA MET A 374 -9.58 1.68 -8.18
C MET A 374 -9.41 1.69 -9.70
N THR A 375 -8.86 0.63 -10.25
CA THR A 375 -8.53 0.53 -11.68
C THR A 375 -9.07 -0.76 -12.25
N SER A 376 -9.64 -0.74 -13.45
CA SER A 376 -9.97 -1.94 -14.21
C SER A 376 -8.92 -2.24 -15.28
N ILE A 377 -8.70 -3.53 -15.53
CA ILE A 377 -7.84 -4.03 -16.62
C ILE A 377 -8.65 -5.00 -17.45
N ASN A 378 -8.85 -4.70 -18.73
CA ASN A 378 -9.40 -5.65 -19.68
C ASN A 378 -8.28 -6.55 -20.22
N LEU A 379 -8.37 -7.86 -19.98
CA LEU A 379 -7.31 -8.81 -20.33
C LEU A 379 -7.23 -9.08 -21.82
N ALA A 380 -8.32 -8.91 -22.58
CA ALA A 380 -8.35 -9.16 -24.01
C ALA A 380 -7.70 -7.98 -24.78
N SER A 381 -8.08 -6.75 -24.48
CA SER A 381 -7.55 -5.54 -25.13
C SER A 381 -6.27 -5.02 -24.49
N GLY A 382 -6.00 -5.35 -23.22
CA GLY A 382 -4.92 -4.75 -22.42
C GLY A 382 -5.23 -3.34 -21.92
N GLU A 383 -6.44 -2.84 -22.16
CA GLU A 383 -6.88 -1.50 -21.75
C GLU A 383 -6.96 -1.41 -20.23
N LYS A 384 -6.40 -0.33 -19.68
CA LYS A 384 -6.49 0.04 -18.27
C LYS A 384 -7.32 1.30 -18.14
N LYS A 385 -8.33 1.26 -17.27
CA LYS A 385 -9.20 2.40 -16.97
C LYS A 385 -9.20 2.68 -15.49
N GLN A 386 -8.92 3.91 -15.09
CA GLN A 386 -9.06 4.34 -13.71
C GLN A 386 -10.53 4.61 -13.41
N LEU A 387 -11.10 3.87 -12.46
CA LEU A 387 -12.51 3.97 -12.06
C LEU A 387 -12.71 5.03 -10.98
N LEU A 388 -11.84 5.03 -9.96
CA LEU A 388 -11.86 5.99 -8.86
C LEU A 388 -10.43 6.43 -8.51
N ASN A 389 -10.31 7.65 -8.01
CA ASN A 389 -9.06 8.22 -7.51
C ASN A 389 -9.28 8.76 -6.10
N LYS A 390 -8.29 8.56 -5.20
CA LYS A 390 -8.32 9.04 -3.81
C LYS A 390 -9.58 8.61 -3.05
N HIS A 391 -9.82 7.30 -2.98
CA HIS A 391 -10.94 6.69 -2.27
C HIS A 391 -10.53 6.20 -0.87
N ASN A 392 -11.51 5.86 -0.07
CA ASN A 392 -11.40 5.20 1.23
C ASN A 392 -12.14 3.85 1.26
N ILE A 393 -12.17 3.18 0.12
CA ILE A 393 -12.73 1.83 -0.04
C ILE A 393 -11.70 0.82 0.43
N THR A 394 -12.15 -0.22 1.14
CA THR A 394 -11.30 -1.29 1.69
C THR A 394 -11.56 -2.66 1.10
N GLU A 395 -12.80 -2.93 0.69
CA GLU A 395 -13.20 -4.19 0.07
C GLU A 395 -14.20 -3.94 -1.05
N ILE A 396 -14.23 -4.83 -2.03
CA ILE A 396 -15.15 -4.81 -3.15
C ILE A 396 -15.76 -6.20 -3.38
N SER A 397 -16.97 -6.24 -3.90
CA SER A 397 -17.62 -7.47 -4.35
C SER A 397 -18.50 -7.19 -5.56
N VAL A 398 -18.65 -8.12 -6.49
CA VAL A 398 -19.40 -7.94 -7.74
C VAL A 398 -20.67 -8.76 -7.75
N GLY A 399 -21.81 -8.09 -7.95
CA GLY A 399 -23.10 -8.72 -8.21
C GLY A 399 -23.62 -8.35 -9.60
N LYS A 400 -23.93 -9.34 -10.46
CA LYS A 400 -24.28 -9.11 -11.88
C LYS A 400 -25.37 -8.06 -12.14
N LYS A 401 -26.36 -7.96 -11.25
CA LYS A 401 -27.46 -6.97 -11.42
C LYS A 401 -27.17 -5.60 -10.80
N ARG A 402 -26.28 -5.54 -9.79
CA ARG A 402 -26.01 -4.33 -9.02
C ARG A 402 -24.71 -3.64 -9.36
N GLY A 403 -23.87 -4.30 -10.14
CA GLY A 403 -22.52 -3.83 -10.41
C GLY A 403 -21.59 -4.10 -9.22
N LEU A 404 -20.73 -3.17 -8.92
CA LEU A 404 -19.72 -3.28 -7.87
C LEU A 404 -20.28 -2.75 -6.55
N ILE A 405 -20.17 -3.56 -5.50
CA ILE A 405 -20.51 -3.22 -4.11
C ILE A 405 -19.20 -3.03 -3.36
N ALA A 406 -19.12 -2.04 -2.50
CA ALA A 406 -17.89 -1.71 -1.81
C ALA A 406 -18.12 -1.37 -0.33
N LEU A 407 -17.13 -1.69 0.50
CA LEU A 407 -17.01 -1.17 1.85
C LEU A 407 -16.24 0.14 1.79
N GLN A 408 -16.90 1.24 2.16
CA GLN A 408 -16.33 2.56 2.23
C GLN A 408 -16.19 3.01 3.67
N ASN A 409 -14.96 3.25 4.12
CA ASN A 409 -14.71 3.78 5.45
C ASN A 409 -15.02 5.28 5.51
N GLU A 410 -15.78 5.71 6.50
CA GLU A 410 -15.72 7.12 6.89
C GLU A 410 -14.30 7.44 7.34
N ILE A 411 -13.75 8.54 6.84
CA ILE A 411 -12.43 9.02 7.29
C ILE A 411 -12.62 9.53 8.73
N SER A 412 -12.59 8.63 9.69
CA SER A 412 -12.55 9.02 11.09
C SER A 412 -11.13 9.44 11.44
N SER A 413 -11.01 10.63 11.97
CA SER A 413 -9.76 11.11 12.53
C SER A 413 -9.53 10.43 13.87
N GLY A 414 -8.70 9.40 13.90
CA GLY A 414 -8.19 8.91 15.17
C GLY A 414 -7.44 10.04 15.91
N TYR A 415 -7.51 10.02 17.23
CA TYR A 415 -6.75 10.91 18.10
C TYR A 415 -5.87 10.08 19.01
N PHE A 416 -4.79 10.68 19.49
CA PHE A 416 -3.89 10.01 20.43
C PHE A 416 -4.26 10.39 21.85
N THR A 417 -4.45 9.38 22.70
CA THR A 417 -4.79 9.51 24.10
C THR A 417 -3.68 8.92 24.98
N GLU A 418 -3.28 9.68 25.97
CA GLU A 418 -2.39 9.25 27.04
C GLU A 418 -3.22 8.76 28.23
N TYR A 419 -2.83 7.63 28.78
CA TYR A 419 -3.35 7.09 30.03
C TYR A 419 -2.23 6.93 31.04
N ASN A 420 -2.52 7.12 32.33
CA ASN A 420 -1.65 6.68 33.41
C ASN A 420 -1.90 5.19 33.68
N ILE A 421 -0.83 4.45 33.96
CA ILE A 421 -0.88 3.04 34.35
C ILE A 421 -0.82 2.99 35.87
N GLU A 422 -1.94 2.65 36.52
CA GLU A 422 -2.06 2.53 37.97
C GLU A 422 -2.54 1.14 38.35
N GLN A 423 -1.78 0.46 39.22
CA GLN A 423 -2.06 -0.90 39.74
C GLN A 423 -2.53 -1.89 38.67
N SER A 424 -3.80 -1.89 38.30
CA SER A 424 -4.40 -2.82 37.33
C SER A 424 -5.28 -2.11 36.29
N GLN A 425 -5.22 -0.80 36.20
CA GLN A 425 -6.13 0.00 35.36
C GLN A 425 -5.38 1.10 34.60
N LEU A 426 -5.94 1.47 33.46
CA LEU A 426 -5.57 2.68 32.73
C LEU A 426 -6.51 3.79 33.16
N VAL A 427 -5.97 4.88 33.72
CA VAL A 427 -6.73 5.98 34.30
C VAL A 427 -6.32 7.32 33.70
N ASN A 428 -7.10 8.37 33.97
CA ASN A 428 -6.77 9.75 33.63
C ASN A 428 -6.51 9.98 32.13
N ALA A 429 -7.43 9.54 31.28
CA ALA A 429 -7.34 9.72 29.82
C ALA A 429 -7.13 11.21 29.45
N LYS A 430 -6.08 11.52 28.71
CA LYS A 430 -5.76 12.86 28.22
C LYS A 430 -5.48 12.83 26.71
N ILE A 431 -6.22 13.60 25.93
CA ILE A 431 -5.95 13.73 24.50
C ILE A 431 -4.64 14.51 24.30
N ILE A 432 -3.66 13.89 23.66
CA ILE A 432 -2.36 14.49 23.33
C ILE A 432 -2.39 15.23 22.01
N ASP A 433 -3.06 14.63 21.01
CA ASP A 433 -3.23 15.21 19.70
C ASP A 433 -4.52 14.68 19.04
N SER A 434 -5.33 15.61 18.54
CA SER A 434 -6.58 15.32 17.82
C SER A 434 -6.49 15.65 16.33
N SER A 435 -5.29 16.02 15.83
CA SER A 435 -5.12 16.35 14.43
C SER A 435 -5.12 15.10 13.55
N LYS A 436 -5.78 15.17 12.41
CA LYS A 436 -5.79 14.08 11.41
C LYS A 436 -4.41 13.81 10.80
N SER A 437 -3.48 14.74 10.99
CA SER A 437 -2.15 14.68 10.38
C SER A 437 -1.16 13.79 11.14
N VAL A 438 -1.40 13.51 12.44
CA VAL A 438 -0.49 12.68 13.26
C VAL A 438 -0.71 11.21 12.98
N LEU A 439 0.35 10.54 12.54
CA LEU A 439 0.36 9.12 12.20
C LEU A 439 0.93 8.25 13.31
N GLN A 440 1.90 8.78 14.08
CA GLN A 440 2.57 8.07 15.17
C GLN A 440 3.01 9.07 16.24
N ILE A 441 2.96 8.63 17.51
CA ILE A 441 3.56 9.35 18.65
C ILE A 441 4.52 8.40 19.36
N ARG A 442 5.68 8.93 19.76
CA ARG A 442 6.66 8.26 20.59
C ARG A 442 7.02 9.13 21.77
N TYR A 443 7.12 8.55 22.95
CA TYR A 443 7.63 9.25 24.12
C TYR A 443 9.13 9.52 24.04
N ILE A 444 9.53 10.61 24.66
CA ILE A 444 10.92 10.91 24.95
C ILE A 444 11.06 11.02 26.48
N GLY A 445 11.87 10.15 27.07
CA GLY A 445 12.13 10.17 28.50
C GLY A 445 10.91 9.91 29.38
N SER A 446 10.67 10.72 30.39
CA SER A 446 9.60 10.55 31.39
C SER A 446 8.17 10.82 30.86
N GLY A 447 8.03 11.31 29.63
CA GLY A 447 6.71 11.52 29.00
C GLY A 447 6.21 12.96 29.07
N GLU A 448 7.12 13.94 29.13
CA GLU A 448 6.81 15.38 28.95
C GLU A 448 7.07 15.86 27.53
N SER A 449 7.85 15.07 26.77
CA SER A 449 8.22 15.34 25.38
C SER A 449 7.84 14.18 24.47
N TYR A 450 7.52 14.48 23.21
CA TYR A 450 7.07 13.50 22.22
C TYR A 450 7.76 13.71 20.89
N LEU A 451 8.03 12.62 20.19
CA LEU A 451 8.23 12.62 18.75
C LEU A 451 6.88 12.40 18.06
N LEU A 452 6.51 13.31 17.20
CA LEU A 452 5.32 13.22 16.38
C LEU A 452 5.71 12.94 14.95
N TYR A 453 5.09 11.94 14.34
CA TYR A 453 5.17 11.71 12.91
C TYR A 453 3.89 12.24 12.27
N LYS A 454 4.02 13.32 11.48
CA LYS A 454 2.88 14.01 10.85
C LYS A 454 2.95 13.90 9.33
N LYS A 455 1.76 13.83 8.70
CA LYS A 455 1.60 13.96 7.26
C LYS A 455 0.93 15.29 6.95
N ASN A 456 1.64 16.20 6.26
CA ASN A 456 1.14 17.49 5.81
C ASN A 456 1.14 17.50 4.27
N HIS A 457 -0.02 17.39 3.64
CA HIS A 457 -0.15 17.28 2.17
C HIS A 457 0.71 16.11 1.63
N ASP A 458 1.75 16.43 0.85
CA ASP A 458 2.67 15.46 0.26
C ASP A 458 3.99 15.32 1.04
N GLN A 459 4.07 15.88 2.23
CA GLN A 459 5.26 15.86 3.08
C GLN A 459 4.99 15.12 4.39
N TYR A 460 5.98 14.40 4.83
CA TYR A 460 6.02 13.67 6.10
C TYR A 460 7.08 14.28 6.99
N ASP A 461 6.69 14.72 8.18
CA ASP A 461 7.55 15.41 9.13
C ASP A 461 7.70 14.59 10.42
N VAL A 462 8.93 14.51 10.93
CA VAL A 462 9.23 14.08 12.30
C VAL A 462 9.46 15.33 13.14
N ILE A 463 8.64 15.51 14.15
CA ILE A 463 8.56 16.72 14.94
C ILE A 463 8.83 16.37 16.39
N LEU A 464 9.72 17.12 17.04
CA LEU A 464 9.88 17.12 18.48
C LEU A 464 8.87 18.10 19.08
N LYS A 465 8.03 17.62 19.98
CA LYS A 465 7.08 18.42 20.77
C LYS A 465 7.51 18.46 22.22
N GLU A 466 7.90 19.62 22.69
CA GLU A 466 8.32 19.90 24.08
C GLU A 466 7.63 21.18 24.56
N ASN A 467 7.04 21.15 25.76
CA ASN A 467 6.40 22.35 26.37
C ASN A 467 5.44 23.09 25.42
N ASN A 468 4.63 22.34 24.63
CA ASN A 468 3.75 22.86 23.57
C ASN A 468 4.45 23.55 22.39
N GLN A 469 5.77 23.49 22.30
CA GLN A 469 6.52 23.96 21.13
C GLN A 469 6.83 22.77 20.21
N GLU A 470 6.73 22.99 18.90
CA GLU A 470 7.02 21.98 17.88
C GLU A 470 8.24 22.40 17.08
N LYS A 471 9.22 21.48 16.98
CA LYS A 471 10.43 21.64 16.17
C LYS A 471 10.52 20.49 15.17
N ILE A 472 10.58 20.80 13.87
CA ILE A 472 10.80 19.80 12.82
C ILE A 472 12.25 19.31 12.91
N LEU A 473 12.43 18.00 13.06
CA LEU A 473 13.73 17.33 13.10
C LEU A 473 14.11 16.74 11.73
N PHE A 474 13.12 16.25 10.99
CA PHE A 474 13.33 15.64 9.69
C PHE A 474 12.07 15.75 8.82
N SER A 475 12.27 15.93 7.51
CA SER A 475 11.18 15.98 6.53
C SER A 475 11.48 15.12 5.31
N SER A 476 10.44 14.50 4.75
CA SER A 476 10.50 13.65 3.57
C SER A 476 9.22 13.72 2.76
N THR A 477 9.32 13.64 1.44
CA THR A 477 8.16 13.44 0.53
C THR A 477 7.72 11.98 0.48
N LYS A 478 8.51 11.06 1.06
CA LYS A 478 8.21 9.63 1.11
C LYS A 478 7.78 9.24 2.51
N LYS A 479 6.86 8.25 2.58
CA LYS A 479 6.43 7.68 3.85
C LYS A 479 7.63 7.10 4.60
N LEU A 480 7.70 7.38 5.88
CA LEU A 480 8.74 6.88 6.77
C LEU A 480 8.11 6.27 8.03
N ARG A 481 8.95 5.67 8.87
CA ARG A 481 8.58 5.19 10.21
C ARG A 481 9.67 5.60 11.18
N ILE A 482 9.27 6.13 12.35
CA ILE A 482 10.20 6.35 13.46
C ILE A 482 10.48 4.98 14.09
N ILE A 483 11.74 4.59 14.12
CA ILE A 483 12.18 3.31 14.67
C ILE A 483 12.66 3.49 16.10
N ASP A 484 13.62 4.39 16.33
CA ASP A 484 14.18 4.64 17.65
C ASP A 484 14.78 6.06 17.73
N PHE A 485 15.05 6.54 18.93
CA PHE A 485 15.63 7.85 19.18
C PHE A 485 16.61 7.85 20.33
N ASN A 486 17.83 8.22 20.07
CA ASN A 486 18.86 8.44 21.08
C ASN A 486 18.87 9.90 21.49
N LEU A 487 18.31 10.20 22.66
CA LEU A 487 18.21 11.57 23.17
C LEU A 487 19.59 12.16 23.53
N ALA A 488 20.49 11.35 24.10
CA ALA A 488 21.81 11.80 24.56
C ALA A 488 22.67 12.33 23.40
N GLU A 489 22.71 11.57 22.30
CA GLU A 489 23.46 11.92 21.10
C GLU A 489 22.64 12.72 20.09
N GLN A 490 21.35 12.90 20.32
CA GLN A 490 20.39 13.53 19.39
C GLN A 490 20.38 12.85 18.01
N GLN A 491 20.32 11.53 18.02
CA GLN A 491 20.28 10.70 16.81
C GLN A 491 18.91 10.06 16.62
N LEU A 492 18.39 10.16 15.41
CA LEU A 492 17.09 9.62 15.03
C LEU A 492 17.28 8.46 14.06
N LEU A 493 16.75 7.29 14.43
CA LEU A 493 16.72 6.11 13.57
C LEU A 493 15.37 5.99 12.89
N LEU A 494 15.37 6.04 11.58
CA LEU A 494 14.18 5.97 10.72
C LEU A 494 14.21 4.74 9.82
N LYS A 495 13.04 4.27 9.40
CA LYS A 495 12.89 3.38 8.25
C LYS A 495 12.27 4.18 7.10
N LEU A 496 13.01 4.30 5.98
CA LEU A 496 12.63 5.03 4.78
C LEU A 496 12.92 4.16 3.54
N ASP A 497 11.93 3.94 2.67
CA ASP A 497 12.09 3.09 1.47
C ASP A 497 12.69 1.71 1.80
N ASN A 498 12.17 1.05 2.82
CA ASN A 498 12.65 -0.24 3.32
C ASN A 498 14.15 -0.27 3.71
N ARG A 499 14.72 0.88 4.09
CA ARG A 499 16.10 1.01 4.58
C ARG A 499 16.13 1.70 5.93
N TYR A 500 17.07 1.31 6.78
CA TYR A 500 17.36 2.09 7.97
C TYR A 500 18.22 3.30 7.63
N LEU A 501 17.80 4.45 8.13
CA LEU A 501 18.43 5.75 7.99
C LEU A 501 18.72 6.31 9.38
N LEU A 502 19.99 6.53 9.69
CA LEU A 502 20.42 7.27 10.85
C LEU A 502 20.54 8.74 10.49
N VAL A 503 19.92 9.60 11.28
CA VAL A 503 19.98 11.05 11.15
C VAL A 503 20.56 11.64 12.41
N ASP A 504 21.68 12.32 12.31
CA ASP A 504 22.23 13.16 13.37
C ASP A 504 21.53 14.53 13.30
N ILE A 505 20.82 14.91 14.38
CA ILE A 505 20.00 16.11 14.39
C ILE A 505 20.85 17.38 14.52
N LYS A 506 22.04 17.29 15.14
CA LYS A 506 22.94 18.42 15.32
C LYS A 506 23.67 18.79 14.04
N SER A 507 24.25 17.79 13.37
CA SER A 507 25.00 17.98 12.12
C SER A 507 24.12 17.95 10.87
N SER A 508 22.89 17.44 10.96
CA SER A 508 22.00 17.13 9.84
C SER A 508 22.56 16.04 8.89
N GLU A 509 23.57 15.29 9.34
CA GLU A 509 24.14 14.18 8.61
C GLU A 509 23.15 13.01 8.50
N LYS A 510 23.16 12.32 7.36
CA LYS A 510 22.25 11.20 7.03
C LYS A 510 23.04 10.02 6.53
N ILE A 511 22.93 8.88 7.22
CA ILE A 511 23.67 7.66 6.89
C ILE A 511 22.65 6.55 6.66
N TYR A 512 22.61 5.99 5.45
CA TYR A 512 21.86 4.76 5.19
C TYR A 512 22.65 3.55 5.70
N ILE A 513 22.06 2.84 6.66
CA ILE A 513 22.68 1.67 7.29
C ILE A 513 22.54 0.44 6.41
N THR A 514 21.39 0.30 5.73
CA THR A 514 21.06 -0.89 4.92
C THR A 514 20.92 -0.55 3.43
N GLN A 515 21.09 -1.55 2.57
CA GLN A 515 20.95 -1.41 1.13
C GLN A 515 19.49 -1.58 0.70
N PRO A 516 19.08 -1.05 -0.49
CA PRO A 516 17.68 -1.11 -0.93
C PRO A 516 17.13 -2.52 -1.18
N ASP A 517 18.00 -3.49 -1.44
CA ASP A 517 17.70 -4.89 -1.77
C ASP A 517 17.79 -5.84 -0.58
N GLN A 518 18.14 -5.31 0.60
CA GLN A 518 18.17 -6.09 1.82
C GLN A 518 16.76 -6.25 2.40
N PHE A 519 16.40 -7.48 2.73
CA PHE A 519 15.20 -7.75 3.51
C PHE A 519 15.50 -7.58 4.99
N ILE A 520 14.93 -6.54 5.60
CA ILE A 520 15.17 -6.16 7.00
C ILE A 520 13.86 -6.22 7.79
N SER A 521 13.98 -6.52 9.09
CA SER A 521 12.83 -6.47 10.01
C SER A 521 12.23 -5.05 10.09
N ASP A 522 11.07 -4.93 10.71
CA ASP A 522 10.44 -3.62 10.98
C ASP A 522 10.94 -2.98 12.27
N THR A 523 11.87 -3.62 12.96
CA THR A 523 12.41 -3.18 14.25
C THR A 523 13.93 -3.12 14.22
N ALA A 524 14.46 -2.03 14.72
CA ALA A 524 15.86 -1.86 15.05
C ALA A 524 15.96 -1.05 16.35
N ASN A 525 17.11 -1.06 17.01
CA ASN A 525 17.26 -0.33 18.26
C ASN A 525 18.70 0.15 18.39
N PHE A 526 18.91 1.24 19.11
CA PHE A 526 20.23 1.55 19.66
C PHE A 526 20.59 0.51 20.71
N SER A 527 21.85 0.13 20.80
CA SER A 527 22.35 -0.68 21.90
C SER A 527 22.29 0.08 23.24
N SER A 528 22.39 -0.63 24.35
CA SER A 528 22.30 -0.01 25.69
C SER A 528 23.40 1.03 25.96
N ASP A 529 24.57 0.91 25.30
CA ASP A 529 25.68 1.86 25.34
C ASP A 529 25.62 2.94 24.26
N ASN A 530 24.64 2.86 23.34
CA ASN A 530 24.45 3.77 22.19
C ASN A 530 25.61 3.75 21.15
N ASP A 531 26.53 2.83 21.22
CA ASP A 531 27.64 2.73 20.24
C ASP A 531 27.22 1.97 18.97
N PHE A 532 26.14 1.17 19.04
CA PHE A 532 25.68 0.31 17.96
C PHE A 532 24.20 0.48 17.64
N ILE A 533 23.85 0.13 16.39
CA ILE A 533 22.48 -0.10 15.96
C ILE A 533 22.31 -1.60 15.70
N LEU A 534 21.30 -2.19 16.36
CA LEU A 534 20.97 -3.60 16.30
C LEU A 534 19.74 -3.79 15.44
N TYR A 535 19.81 -4.65 14.42
CA TYR A 535 18.67 -4.95 13.56
C TYR A 535 18.75 -6.38 13.01
N ALA A 536 17.62 -6.90 12.53
CA ALA A 536 17.60 -8.19 11.87
C ALA A 536 17.50 -8.04 10.35
N GLU A 537 18.23 -8.88 9.62
CA GLU A 537 18.11 -9.04 8.18
C GLU A 537 17.94 -10.52 7.79
N LYS A 538 17.21 -10.78 6.71
CA LYS A 538 16.97 -12.13 6.20
C LYS A 538 17.96 -12.44 5.07
N SER A 539 18.70 -13.53 5.22
CA SER A 539 19.62 -14.09 4.21
C SER A 539 19.03 -15.36 3.62
N ARG A 540 19.76 -16.00 2.71
CA ARG A 540 19.41 -17.33 2.19
C ARG A 540 19.49 -18.44 3.28
N GLN A 541 20.19 -18.18 4.36
CA GLN A 541 20.40 -19.11 5.48
C GLN A 541 19.42 -18.83 6.65
N GLY A 542 18.44 -17.94 6.49
CA GLY A 542 17.52 -17.53 7.52
C GLY A 542 17.78 -16.12 8.04
N TRP A 543 17.14 -15.80 9.14
CA TRP A 543 17.28 -14.51 9.83
C TRP A 543 18.59 -14.44 10.60
N ARG A 544 19.19 -13.25 10.64
CA ARG A 544 20.37 -12.95 11.45
C ARG A 544 20.30 -11.56 12.05
N ILE A 545 20.82 -11.41 13.25
CA ILE A 545 20.95 -10.11 13.93
C ILE A 545 22.30 -9.51 13.55
N ILE A 546 22.23 -8.28 13.05
CA ILE A 546 23.39 -7.48 12.68
C ILE A 546 23.59 -6.38 13.71
N GLN A 547 24.83 -6.20 14.10
CA GLN A 547 25.33 -5.09 14.88
C GLN A 547 26.09 -4.14 13.96
N TYR A 548 25.61 -2.91 13.85
CA TYR A 548 26.24 -1.83 13.09
C TYR A 548 26.90 -0.85 14.02
N GLU A 549 28.20 -0.70 13.98
CA GLU A 549 28.96 0.26 14.79
C GLU A 549 28.81 1.67 14.21
N ILE A 550 28.26 2.61 14.99
CA ILE A 550 27.90 3.95 14.52
C ILE A 550 29.12 4.75 14.10
N LYS A 551 30.21 4.64 14.87
CA LYS A 551 31.44 5.42 14.65
C LYS A 551 32.24 4.99 13.42
N THR A 552 32.32 3.69 13.17
CA THR A 552 33.17 3.12 12.10
C THR A 552 32.37 2.72 10.86
N GLY A 553 31.06 2.53 10.98
CA GLY A 553 30.21 1.98 9.93
C GLY A 553 30.39 0.48 9.69
N LEU A 554 31.15 -0.22 10.55
CA LEU A 554 31.38 -1.65 10.43
C LEU A 554 30.16 -2.45 10.85
N LYS A 555 29.94 -3.57 10.15
CA LYS A 555 28.86 -4.51 10.45
C LYS A 555 29.46 -5.83 10.90
N SER A 556 28.86 -6.42 11.92
CA SER A 556 29.13 -7.78 12.36
C SER A 556 27.85 -8.53 12.66
N GLU A 557 27.88 -9.84 12.44
CA GLU A 557 26.78 -10.72 12.82
C GLU A 557 26.88 -11.03 14.32
N LEU A 558 25.76 -10.83 15.04
CA LEU A 558 25.67 -11.06 16.48
C LEU A 558 25.03 -12.42 16.79
N PHE A 559 23.90 -12.72 16.11
CA PHE A 559 23.15 -13.96 16.29
C PHE A 559 22.54 -14.43 14.97
N GLN A 560 22.34 -15.75 14.82
CA GLN A 560 21.61 -16.36 13.71
C GLN A 560 20.31 -17.01 14.21
N GLY A 561 19.25 -17.05 13.37
CA GLY A 561 17.97 -17.66 13.70
C GLY A 561 17.00 -16.74 14.46
N PHE A 562 17.30 -15.44 14.53
CA PHE A 562 16.45 -14.47 15.23
C PHE A 562 16.04 -13.33 14.30
N LYS A 563 14.78 -12.94 14.37
CA LYS A 563 14.17 -11.90 13.53
C LYS A 563 13.90 -10.56 14.22
N ILE A 564 14.02 -10.51 15.56
CA ILE A 564 13.88 -9.28 16.36
C ILE A 564 14.87 -9.33 17.51
N ILE A 565 15.43 -8.17 17.87
CA ILE A 565 16.31 -7.98 19.02
C ILE A 565 15.89 -6.71 19.78
N LYS A 566 15.84 -6.80 21.11
CA LYS A 566 15.71 -5.67 22.02
C LYS A 566 16.83 -5.70 23.06
N PRO A 567 17.63 -4.63 23.17
CA PRO A 567 18.73 -4.57 24.13
C PRO A 567 18.24 -4.39 25.56
N ARG A 568 19.00 -4.96 26.50
CA ARG A 568 18.90 -4.77 27.96
C ARG A 568 20.30 -4.55 28.52
N PRO A 569 20.44 -3.98 29.71
CA PRO A 569 21.75 -3.86 30.35
C PRO A 569 22.48 -5.21 30.49
N GLU A 570 21.75 -6.26 30.88
CA GLU A 570 22.28 -7.59 31.12
C GLU A 570 22.34 -8.50 29.87
N GLY A 571 21.76 -8.06 28.73
CA GLY A 571 21.71 -8.93 27.55
C GLY A 571 20.68 -8.47 26.52
N TYR A 572 19.89 -9.43 26.01
CA TYR A 572 18.92 -9.18 24.95
C TYR A 572 17.63 -9.97 25.17
N ILE A 573 16.52 -9.43 24.68
CA ILE A 573 15.32 -10.19 24.37
C ILE A 573 15.28 -10.37 22.86
N LEU A 574 15.16 -11.60 22.43
CA LEU A 574 15.20 -12.03 21.04
C LEU A 574 13.87 -12.69 20.67
N ILE A 575 13.47 -12.58 19.41
CA ILE A 575 12.38 -13.37 18.84
C ILE A 575 13.00 -14.28 17.78
N ASP A 576 12.82 -15.58 17.94
CA ASP A 576 13.30 -16.58 16.99
C ASP A 576 12.42 -16.64 15.73
N GLU A 577 12.79 -17.45 14.75
CA GLU A 577 12.04 -17.61 13.50
C GLU A 577 10.64 -18.19 13.71
N ASP A 578 10.43 -18.95 14.77
CA ASP A 578 9.17 -19.60 15.16
C ASP A 578 8.31 -18.75 16.11
N ASP A 579 8.61 -17.45 16.23
CA ASP A 579 7.93 -16.49 17.12
C ASP A 579 8.15 -16.76 18.62
N GLY A 580 9.10 -17.62 18.99
CA GLY A 580 9.49 -17.86 20.37
C GLY A 580 10.23 -16.68 20.95
N VAL A 581 9.89 -16.31 22.20
CA VAL A 581 10.61 -15.26 22.94
C VAL A 581 11.77 -15.88 23.70
N VAL A 582 12.96 -15.35 23.47
CA VAL A 582 14.20 -15.87 24.03
C VAL A 582 14.95 -14.76 24.75
N GLN A 583 15.28 -14.97 26.01
CA GLN A 583 16.21 -14.13 26.76
C GLN A 583 17.65 -14.62 26.54
N TYR A 584 18.57 -13.73 26.21
CA TYR A 584 19.99 -13.96 26.20
C TYR A 584 20.64 -13.16 27.33
N ASP A 585 21.44 -13.83 28.14
CA ASP A 585 22.23 -13.22 29.24
C ASP A 585 23.67 -13.08 28.81
N LYS A 586 24.23 -11.84 28.83
CA LYS A 586 25.58 -11.54 28.41
C LYS A 586 26.65 -12.12 29.35
N ALA A 587 26.36 -12.23 30.66
CA ALA A 587 27.33 -12.67 31.64
C ALA A 587 27.55 -14.19 31.61
N THR A 588 26.48 -14.94 31.35
CA THR A 588 26.49 -16.41 31.28
C THR A 588 26.56 -16.94 29.86
N GLU A 589 26.36 -16.10 28.84
CA GLU A 589 26.23 -16.46 27.41
C GLU A 589 25.15 -17.50 27.13
N GLN A 590 24.07 -17.54 27.97
CA GLN A 590 23.01 -18.54 27.87
C GLN A 590 21.74 -17.98 27.29
N PHE A 591 21.04 -18.84 26.54
CA PHE A 591 19.68 -18.57 26.03
C PHE A 591 18.66 -19.27 26.94
N LYS A 592 17.60 -18.55 27.32
CA LYS A 592 16.45 -19.07 28.04
C LYS A 592 15.18 -18.75 27.25
N LYS A 593 14.42 -19.76 26.84
CA LYS A 593 13.10 -19.56 26.23
C LYS A 593 12.09 -19.12 27.31
N LEU A 594 11.34 -18.07 27.02
CA LEU A 594 10.29 -17.56 27.88
C LEU A 594 8.94 -18.10 27.38
N ASP A 595 8.07 -18.49 28.33
CA ASP A 595 6.72 -18.99 28.02
C ASP A 595 5.78 -17.82 27.79
N ILE A 596 5.92 -17.15 26.63
CA ILE A 596 5.10 -15.99 26.24
C ILE A 596 4.65 -16.15 24.78
N GLU A 597 3.38 -16.11 24.58
CA GLU A 597 2.79 -16.06 23.23
C GLU A 597 2.66 -14.59 22.75
N LEU A 598 3.79 -13.94 22.45
CA LEU A 598 3.82 -12.52 22.08
C LEU A 598 3.28 -12.20 20.68
N LEU A 599 3.45 -13.11 19.73
CA LEU A 599 3.32 -12.78 18.33
C LEU A 599 2.29 -13.63 17.58
N LYS A 600 1.42 -14.34 18.28
CA LYS A 600 0.24 -14.93 17.63
C LYS A 600 -0.71 -13.87 17.06
N GLU A 601 -0.52 -12.61 17.44
CA GLU A 601 -1.18 -11.46 16.83
C GLU A 601 -0.17 -10.76 15.90
N LEU A 602 -0.22 -11.07 14.63
CA LEU A 602 0.58 -10.47 13.56
C LEU A 602 0.59 -8.94 13.67
N ASN A 603 1.80 -8.35 13.70
CA ASN A 603 2.10 -6.92 13.75
C ASN A 603 1.94 -6.23 15.11
N SER A 604 1.86 -6.91 16.23
CA SER A 604 1.86 -6.22 17.52
C SER A 604 3.21 -5.53 17.77
N GLN A 605 3.18 -4.22 17.93
CA GLN A 605 4.31 -3.48 18.45
C GLN A 605 4.51 -3.89 19.91
N TRP A 606 5.75 -4.13 20.34
CA TRP A 606 6.06 -4.42 21.73
C TRP A 606 7.20 -3.52 22.24
N VAL A 607 7.13 -3.21 23.52
CA VAL A 607 8.06 -2.32 24.21
C VAL A 607 8.69 -3.09 25.38
N LEU A 608 9.99 -2.97 25.51
CA LEU A 608 10.76 -3.52 26.63
C LEU A 608 11.23 -2.35 27.50
N LEU A 609 10.84 -2.37 28.77
CA LEU A 609 11.28 -1.42 29.79
C LEU A 609 11.86 -2.20 30.96
N ASP A 610 13.16 -2.12 31.14
CA ASP A 610 13.92 -2.85 32.16
C ASP A 610 13.59 -4.36 32.11
N LYS A 611 12.83 -4.86 33.07
CA LYS A 611 12.40 -6.26 33.18
C LYS A 611 10.99 -6.51 32.67
N ASP A 612 10.26 -5.47 32.29
CA ASP A 612 8.87 -5.55 31.89
C ASP A 612 8.71 -5.49 30.38
N LEU A 613 8.00 -6.47 29.83
CA LEU A 613 7.67 -6.57 28.43
C LEU A 613 6.21 -6.18 28.23
N TYR A 614 5.95 -5.25 27.32
CA TYR A 614 4.61 -4.74 27.05
C TYR A 614 4.22 -4.98 25.60
N TRP A 615 2.97 -5.42 25.35
CA TRP A 615 2.36 -5.52 24.02
C TRP A 615 0.86 -5.32 24.09
N MET A 616 0.26 -4.94 22.99
CA MET A 616 -1.19 -4.88 22.84
C MET A 616 -1.70 -6.20 22.30
N SER A 617 -2.82 -6.69 22.85
CA SER A 617 -3.52 -7.87 22.36
C SER A 617 -5.00 -7.59 22.14
N PHE A 618 -5.60 -8.43 21.31
CA PHE A 618 -7.02 -8.38 20.98
C PHE A 618 -7.63 -9.76 21.24
N ASP A 619 -8.68 -9.80 22.05
CA ASP A 619 -9.37 -11.03 22.37
C ASP A 619 -10.88 -10.80 22.44
N LEU A 620 -11.64 -11.45 21.55
CA LEU A 620 -13.11 -11.39 21.47
C LEU A 620 -13.70 -9.96 21.57
N GLY A 621 -13.12 -9.01 20.80
CA GLY A 621 -13.58 -7.64 20.81
C GLY A 621 -12.95 -6.74 21.87
N ASN A 622 -12.30 -7.29 22.87
CA ASN A 622 -11.59 -6.54 23.89
C ASN A 622 -10.13 -6.34 23.51
N LYS A 623 -9.61 -5.18 23.85
CA LYS A 623 -8.19 -4.83 23.66
C LYS A 623 -7.51 -4.73 25.02
N TYR A 624 -6.32 -5.28 25.09
CA TYR A 624 -5.55 -5.33 26.31
C TYR A 624 -4.15 -4.78 26.10
N LEU A 625 -3.67 -3.96 27.02
CA LEU A 625 -2.25 -3.75 27.22
C LEU A 625 -1.76 -4.85 28.16
N ASN A 626 -0.88 -5.70 27.67
CA ASN A 626 -0.26 -6.76 28.46
C ASN A 626 1.06 -6.25 29.02
N LYS A 627 1.37 -6.64 30.25
CA LYS A 627 2.64 -6.43 30.92
C LYS A 627 3.14 -7.76 31.45
N PHE A 628 4.30 -8.19 31.05
CA PHE A 628 4.95 -9.42 31.53
C PHE A 628 6.27 -9.09 32.23
N ASP A 629 6.37 -9.44 33.47
CA ASP A 629 7.59 -9.34 34.25
C ASP A 629 8.50 -10.56 33.96
N ILE A 630 9.64 -10.34 33.29
CA ILE A 630 10.55 -11.39 32.83
C ILE A 630 11.21 -12.14 34.00
N LEU A 631 11.36 -11.52 35.17
CA LEU A 631 12.00 -12.13 36.32
C LEU A 631 11.05 -13.05 37.11
N THR A 632 9.80 -12.60 37.26
CA THR A 632 8.78 -13.34 38.02
C THR A 632 7.86 -14.17 37.14
N GLU A 633 7.97 -14.02 35.82
CA GLU A 633 7.13 -14.68 34.80
C GLU A 633 5.63 -14.42 35.01
N LYS A 634 5.27 -13.26 35.54
CA LYS A 634 3.88 -12.88 35.81
C LYS A 634 3.33 -11.99 34.71
N LEU A 635 2.18 -12.39 34.18
CA LEU A 635 1.39 -11.60 33.23
C LEU A 635 0.33 -10.76 33.95
N GLN A 636 0.29 -9.46 33.64
CA GLN A 636 -0.77 -8.54 34.04
C GLN A 636 -1.43 -7.97 32.79
N ARG A 637 -2.75 -7.86 32.79
CA ARG A 637 -3.55 -7.32 31.68
C ARG A 637 -4.30 -6.08 32.11
N PHE A 638 -4.24 -5.02 31.31
CA PHE A 638 -4.99 -3.78 31.47
C PHE A 638 -5.98 -3.69 30.32
N THR A 639 -7.28 -3.58 30.64
CA THR A 639 -8.29 -3.36 29.61
C THR A 639 -8.11 -1.95 29.01
N VAL A 640 -8.03 -1.87 27.72
CA VAL A 640 -7.96 -0.63 26.95
C VAL A 640 -9.33 -0.36 26.35
N ASP A 641 -9.70 0.92 26.24
CA ASP A 641 -10.96 1.31 25.60
C ASP A 641 -11.06 0.68 24.20
N SER A 642 -12.16 0.06 23.91
CA SER A 642 -12.46 -0.66 22.66
C SER A 642 -12.41 0.20 21.41
N THR A 643 -12.39 1.54 21.54
CA THR A 643 -12.30 2.51 20.44
C THR A 643 -10.92 2.62 19.79
N LEU A 644 -9.92 1.81 20.19
CA LEU A 644 -8.60 1.83 19.56
C LEU A 644 -8.69 1.48 18.08
N SER A 645 -8.12 2.33 17.23
CA SER A 645 -8.12 2.12 15.77
C SER A 645 -7.10 1.09 15.31
N ASP A 646 -6.00 0.97 16.04
CA ASP A 646 -4.91 0.03 15.78
C ASP A 646 -4.22 -0.37 17.08
N LEU A 647 -3.29 -1.31 17.01
CA LEU A 647 -2.51 -1.78 18.16
C LEU A 647 -1.24 -0.94 18.40
N ASN A 648 -1.13 0.24 17.78
CA ASN A 648 0.02 1.12 17.97
C ASN A 648 -0.06 1.84 19.32
N PHE A 649 0.97 1.68 20.09
CA PHE A 649 1.14 2.33 21.38
C PHE A 649 2.60 2.68 21.63
N ASP A 650 2.84 3.52 22.61
CA ASP A 650 4.18 3.70 23.17
C ASP A 650 4.09 3.99 24.66
N LEU A 651 5.19 3.71 25.38
CA LEU A 651 5.30 3.89 26.84
C LEU A 651 6.40 4.89 27.14
N ASN A 652 6.19 5.70 28.18
CA ASN A 652 7.29 6.50 28.73
C ASN A 652 8.34 5.59 29.39
N ASN A 653 9.55 6.08 29.60
CA ASN A 653 10.68 5.29 30.10
C ASN A 653 10.51 4.74 31.54
N THR A 654 9.51 5.25 32.29
CA THR A 654 9.18 4.77 33.62
C THR A 654 8.06 3.72 33.63
N GLY A 655 7.42 3.45 32.49
CA GLY A 655 6.28 2.51 32.38
C GLY A 655 5.03 2.97 33.13
N THR A 656 4.92 4.26 33.46
CA THR A 656 3.79 4.83 34.20
C THR A 656 2.75 5.46 33.30
N LYS A 657 3.09 5.71 32.04
CA LYS A 657 2.20 6.30 31.04
C LYS A 657 2.24 5.51 29.73
N VAL A 658 1.08 5.40 29.10
CA VAL A 658 0.93 4.81 27.76
C VAL A 658 0.20 5.78 26.85
N VAL A 659 0.69 6.00 25.64
CA VAL A 659 -0.03 6.69 24.58
C VAL A 659 -0.54 5.67 23.58
N VAL A 660 -1.83 5.76 23.24
CA VAL A 660 -2.50 4.87 22.29
C VAL A 660 -3.27 5.71 21.26
N LYS A 661 -3.40 5.18 20.05
CA LYS A 661 -4.24 5.80 19.03
C LYS A 661 -5.67 5.30 19.20
N VAL A 662 -6.56 6.20 19.58
CA VAL A 662 -8.00 5.96 19.68
C VAL A 662 -8.65 6.35 18.37
N GLY A 663 -9.36 5.42 17.72
CA GLY A 663 -10.20 5.73 16.55
C GLY A 663 -11.47 6.46 17.01
N ALA A 664 -11.90 7.51 16.35
CA ALA A 664 -13.32 7.82 16.35
C ALA A 664 -14.04 6.63 15.69
N HIS A 665 -15.28 6.32 16.11
CA HIS A 665 -16.05 5.20 15.57
C HIS A 665 -15.88 5.13 14.05
N LYS A 666 -15.27 4.04 13.54
CA LYS A 666 -15.27 3.77 12.13
C LYS A 666 -16.69 3.33 11.79
N ASN A 667 -17.43 4.19 11.13
CA ASN A 667 -18.60 3.76 10.40
C ASN A 667 -18.14 3.35 9.00
N THR A 668 -18.21 2.06 8.71
CA THR A 668 -18.01 1.58 7.36
C THR A 668 -19.37 1.53 6.68
N GLU A 669 -19.50 2.19 5.55
CA GLU A 669 -20.71 2.18 4.75
C GLU A 669 -20.61 1.13 3.65
N ILE A 670 -21.71 0.45 3.35
CA ILE A 670 -21.83 -0.38 2.16
C ILE A 670 -22.42 0.48 1.06
N VAL A 671 -21.65 0.66 -0.02
CA VAL A 671 -22.03 1.51 -1.15
C VAL A 671 -22.11 0.69 -2.43
N SER A 672 -23.07 1.00 -3.31
CA SER A 672 -23.15 0.41 -4.64
C SER A 672 -22.59 1.39 -5.67
N LEU A 673 -21.68 0.90 -6.50
CA LEU A 673 -21.11 1.63 -7.64
C LEU A 673 -21.89 1.21 -8.89
N PRO A 674 -22.65 2.10 -9.53
CA PRO A 674 -23.47 1.74 -10.66
C PRO A 674 -22.64 1.31 -11.87
N SER A 675 -23.15 0.36 -12.65
CA SER A 675 -22.49 -0.20 -13.83
C SER A 675 -22.15 0.81 -14.93
N CYS A 676 -22.77 1.99 -14.93
CA CYS A 676 -22.42 3.08 -15.86
C CYS A 676 -21.02 3.70 -15.61
N CYS A 677 -20.38 3.37 -14.48
CA CYS A 677 -19.04 3.86 -14.16
C CYS A 677 -17.92 2.96 -14.74
N PHE A 678 -18.26 1.83 -15.36
CA PHE A 678 -17.32 0.80 -15.82
C PHE A 678 -17.15 0.74 -17.33
#